data_b33383b668385bb748ac27ce0764b0ab
#
_entry.id   b33383b668385bb748ac27ce0764b0ab
#
_cell.length_a   1.000
_cell.length_b   1.000
_cell.length_c   1.000
_cell.angle_alpha   90.00
_cell.angle_beta   90.00
_cell.angle_gamma   90.00
#
_symmetry.space_group_name_H-M   'P 1'
#
loop_
_entity.id
_entity.type
_entity.pdbx_description
1 polymer ?
#
loop_
_entity_poly.entity_id
_entity_poly.type
_entity_poly.pdbx_seq_one_letter_code
_entity_poly.pdbx_strand_id
1 'polypeptide(L)'
;MPGVLRAQEIALKGRVIDPQGNALPSASVQLLDRNQVLAKESSGPDGQFRLKVRSAGEFNIKADAPGFRTAIRSITVRPTGNPAIEIQMSQLSSRIDNITVTADVNESDVLSPDPGEKVFVSRDLLDANPGRPGAPVSIPGYPIETASSGIKAPQYFAPGVAGDHGEPIAQYIAVGSYLVPNNLSANAHGNGYSDPNIFIPEILESVQIDGGAFNVREGNHAVNLAATYGLRSHLDPFLTVTGDYRDIDVVAGLSPTPESWMAFEGSYGNGFLDRLERRQQYKFNGERVFSVGRHRLTLFGVGYYGFSYVPGLVPIFAPNSNDANFPNFGDTIDPQQKDQTHTALVALNDVWQLSGSQQLQLSGFFRTYNLSLFSDFGQGLIRQSEFRTAAGASANYLNKIAEYLSFLAGLDYNREAPRRDDLDHYGFFTPSQPNYYGPFAPVDANNVTIGSLSPYIAAEGALTRHFRYYLGWRRDEIDFDNDDLLHAQNSFQKWVGVNSPKATVSFLPKDSWYVPLISLSYGEAFFTQDPRSGTTAGTPVATAHSYQLVASKTMHKTDVRLTLGQVTSSAQLAKIDPDTGLQLNEGPSRLRFMTVAVRRNFRSASLLATFSKADARDLDTGEPTPEAPRTIFDLLGTIQKLPFRLQARGEFEYVGTKPLGTGCLPILTAECTGTPVKEFRGALVRPFLNGRMNAGVNFLIASGYTGQTTENFYPSDIQEVVGVRIPSYASLTFTYRFGRPVGP
;
A
#
# COMPACT_ATOMS: atom_id res chain seq x y z
N MET A 1 49.25 -35.99 15.68
CA MET A 1 48.88 -34.78 14.92
C MET A 1 47.55 -35.03 14.28
N PRO A 2 46.46 -34.34 14.61
CA PRO A 2 45.21 -34.47 13.89
C PRO A 2 45.30 -33.68 12.55
N GLY A 3 45.11 -34.39 11.45
CA GLY A 3 45.11 -33.80 10.12
C GLY A 3 43.98 -32.77 10.00
N VAL A 4 44.32 -31.54 9.66
CA VAL A 4 43.39 -30.47 9.27
C VAL A 4 42.76 -30.90 7.95
N LEU A 5 41.54 -31.40 7.97
CA LEU A 5 40.70 -31.59 6.80
C LEU A 5 40.49 -30.19 6.16
N ARG A 6 41.24 -29.86 5.12
CA ARG A 6 40.94 -28.71 4.25
C ARG A 6 39.57 -28.97 3.60
N ALA A 7 38.59 -28.14 3.97
CA ALA A 7 37.32 -28.12 3.30
C ALA A 7 37.55 -27.93 1.77
N GLN A 8 37.09 -28.86 0.96
CA GLN A 8 37.23 -28.80 -0.48
C GLN A 8 36.40 -27.65 -1.05
N GLU A 9 37.06 -26.64 -1.64
CA GLU A 9 36.36 -25.49 -2.27
C GLU A 9 35.57 -26.00 -3.50
N ILE A 10 34.27 -25.69 -3.50
CA ILE A 10 33.36 -25.98 -4.62
C ILE A 10 33.39 -24.77 -5.55
N ALA A 11 33.71 -24.98 -6.84
CA ALA A 11 33.69 -23.93 -7.84
C ALA A 11 32.34 -23.87 -8.56
N LEU A 12 31.68 -22.74 -8.53
CA LEU A 12 30.51 -22.43 -9.35
C LEU A 12 30.95 -21.60 -10.55
N LYS A 13 30.54 -21.98 -11.73
CA LYS A 13 30.80 -21.24 -12.97
C LYS A 13 29.48 -20.80 -13.56
N GLY A 14 29.46 -19.61 -14.15
CA GLY A 14 28.27 -19.10 -14.81
C GLY A 14 28.58 -17.95 -15.75
N ARG A 15 27.54 -17.42 -16.36
CA ARG A 15 27.58 -16.29 -17.28
C ARG A 15 26.43 -15.33 -16.97
N VAL A 16 26.73 -14.03 -17.03
CA VAL A 16 25.71 -12.97 -16.95
C VAL A 16 25.49 -12.44 -18.37
N ILE A 17 24.21 -12.40 -18.76
CA ILE A 17 23.79 -11.95 -20.09
C ILE A 17 22.71 -10.89 -19.97
N ASP A 18 22.59 -10.04 -20.98
CA ASP A 18 21.50 -9.07 -21.14
C ASP A 18 20.19 -9.78 -21.61
N PRO A 19 19.04 -9.07 -21.71
CA PRO A 19 17.81 -9.64 -22.24
C PRO A 19 17.90 -10.17 -23.67
N GLN A 20 18.89 -9.70 -24.45
CA GLN A 20 19.14 -10.11 -25.84
C GLN A 20 20.11 -11.30 -25.95
N GLY A 21 20.64 -11.77 -24.82
CA GLY A 21 21.60 -12.90 -24.78
C GLY A 21 23.06 -12.48 -24.94
N ASN A 22 23.36 -11.18 -25.00
CA ASN A 22 24.74 -10.70 -25.09
C ASN A 22 25.44 -10.78 -23.73
N ALA A 23 26.75 -10.95 -23.74
CA ALA A 23 27.56 -10.97 -22.54
C ALA A 23 27.53 -9.63 -21.81
N LEU A 24 27.30 -9.64 -20.50
CA LEU A 24 27.40 -8.46 -19.64
C LEU A 24 28.73 -8.46 -18.89
N PRO A 25 29.70 -7.62 -19.28
CA PRO A 25 30.95 -7.47 -18.56
C PRO A 25 30.76 -6.62 -17.28
N SER A 26 31.61 -6.88 -16.30
CA SER A 26 31.67 -6.12 -15.04
C SER A 26 30.39 -6.19 -14.19
N ALA A 27 29.49 -7.13 -14.42
CA ALA A 27 28.39 -7.38 -13.53
C ALA A 27 28.91 -7.96 -12.18
N SER A 28 28.48 -7.40 -11.07
CA SER A 28 28.84 -7.89 -9.73
C SER A 28 27.98 -9.11 -9.42
N VAL A 29 28.62 -10.29 -9.26
CA VAL A 29 27.93 -11.53 -8.92
C VAL A 29 28.26 -11.93 -7.48
N GLN A 30 27.24 -12.16 -6.67
CA GLN A 30 27.37 -12.52 -5.25
C GLN A 30 26.65 -13.82 -4.99
N LEU A 31 27.21 -14.67 -4.14
CA LEU A 31 26.54 -15.82 -3.57
C LEU A 31 26.12 -15.51 -2.15
N LEU A 32 24.86 -15.68 -1.87
CA LEU A 32 24.24 -15.35 -0.60
C LEU A 32 23.76 -16.63 0.10
N ASP A 33 24.08 -16.76 1.38
CA ASP A 33 23.38 -17.65 2.29
C ASP A 33 22.42 -16.80 3.12
N ARG A 34 21.13 -16.87 2.80
CA ARG A 34 20.12 -15.91 3.28
C ARG A 34 20.56 -14.48 2.86
N ASN A 35 20.98 -13.63 3.78
CA ASN A 35 21.48 -12.26 3.49
C ASN A 35 22.99 -12.10 3.71
N GLN A 36 23.72 -13.19 3.90
CA GLN A 36 25.18 -13.13 4.10
C GLN A 36 25.90 -13.41 2.79
N VAL A 37 26.69 -12.46 2.29
CA VAL A 37 27.56 -12.67 1.12
C VAL A 37 28.66 -13.66 1.48
N LEU A 38 28.60 -14.85 0.89
CA LEU A 38 29.63 -15.92 1.03
C LEU A 38 30.77 -15.74 0.06
N ALA A 39 30.47 -15.32 -1.17
CA ALA A 39 31.45 -15.09 -2.23
C ALA A 39 30.96 -13.96 -3.14
N LYS A 40 31.92 -13.19 -3.68
CA LYS A 40 31.65 -12.10 -4.63
C LYS A 40 32.71 -12.10 -5.72
N GLU A 41 32.29 -11.89 -6.97
CA GLU A 41 33.14 -11.83 -8.17
C GLU A 41 32.51 -10.88 -9.19
N SER A 42 33.30 -10.36 -10.12
CA SER A 42 32.80 -9.59 -11.28
C SER A 42 32.88 -10.40 -12.54
N SER A 43 31.87 -10.30 -13.41
CA SER A 43 31.90 -10.97 -14.71
C SER A 43 33.00 -10.40 -15.63
N GLY A 44 33.62 -11.30 -16.37
CA GLY A 44 34.66 -10.95 -17.38
C GLY A 44 34.06 -10.31 -18.64
N PRO A 45 34.91 -9.96 -19.64
CA PRO A 45 34.46 -9.37 -20.90
C PRO A 45 33.48 -10.24 -21.70
N ASP A 46 33.49 -11.54 -21.46
CA ASP A 46 32.60 -12.56 -22.04
C ASP A 46 31.38 -12.87 -21.15
N GLY A 47 31.17 -12.07 -20.09
CA GLY A 47 30.10 -12.24 -19.11
C GLY A 47 30.34 -13.39 -18.13
N GLN A 48 31.44 -14.16 -18.23
CA GLN A 48 31.68 -15.31 -17.37
C GLN A 48 32.12 -14.89 -15.96
N PHE A 49 31.70 -15.67 -14.96
CA PHE A 49 32.11 -15.52 -13.56
C PHE A 49 32.45 -16.88 -12.93
N ARG A 50 33.22 -16.85 -11.84
CA ARG A 50 33.61 -18.05 -11.09
C ARG A 50 33.63 -17.80 -9.58
N LEU A 51 32.62 -18.28 -8.88
CA LEU A 51 32.51 -18.18 -7.42
C LEU A 51 33.08 -19.43 -6.74
N LYS A 52 33.68 -19.27 -5.56
CA LYS A 52 34.19 -20.34 -4.72
C LYS A 52 33.38 -20.43 -3.44
N VAL A 53 32.89 -21.62 -3.11
CA VAL A 53 32.02 -21.90 -1.95
C VAL A 53 32.62 -23.01 -1.11
N ARG A 54 32.44 -22.95 0.20
CA ARG A 54 33.01 -23.92 1.16
C ARG A 54 32.04 -25.03 1.57
N SER A 55 30.77 -24.93 1.20
CA SER A 55 29.74 -25.90 1.58
C SER A 55 28.75 -26.11 0.44
N ALA A 56 28.20 -27.31 0.37
CA ALA A 56 27.04 -27.62 -0.46
C ALA A 56 25.76 -27.20 0.29
N GLY A 57 24.70 -26.83 -0.44
CA GLY A 57 23.43 -26.38 0.14
C GLY A 57 22.63 -25.56 -0.85
N GLU A 58 21.54 -24.98 -0.37
CA GLU A 58 20.74 -24.03 -1.13
C GLU A 58 21.21 -22.61 -0.83
N PHE A 59 21.43 -21.82 -1.87
CA PHE A 59 21.94 -20.47 -1.82
C PHE A 59 21.22 -19.59 -2.84
N ASN A 60 21.29 -18.29 -2.64
CA ASN A 60 20.87 -17.32 -3.65
C ASN A 60 22.10 -16.78 -4.38
N ILE A 61 22.04 -16.70 -5.69
CA ILE A 61 23.03 -16.00 -6.51
C ILE A 61 22.43 -14.69 -6.97
N LYS A 62 23.11 -13.57 -6.66
CA LYS A 62 22.69 -12.22 -6.98
C LYS A 62 23.64 -11.63 -8.01
N ALA A 63 23.10 -11.03 -9.08
CA ALA A 63 23.86 -10.29 -10.06
C ALA A 63 23.38 -8.87 -10.17
N ASP A 64 24.30 -7.91 -10.09
CA ASP A 64 24.07 -6.47 -10.24
C ASP A 64 24.91 -5.93 -11.39
N ALA A 65 24.30 -5.21 -12.32
CA ALA A 65 25.01 -4.53 -13.41
C ALA A 65 24.39 -3.14 -13.64
N PRO A 66 25.22 -2.10 -13.95
CA PRO A 66 24.68 -0.78 -14.24
C PRO A 66 23.72 -0.82 -15.43
N GLY A 67 22.51 -0.28 -15.24
CA GLY A 67 21.49 -0.27 -16.28
C GLY A 67 20.58 -1.50 -16.31
N PHE A 68 20.72 -2.44 -15.37
CA PHE A 68 19.92 -3.65 -15.28
C PHE A 68 19.32 -3.80 -13.87
N ARG A 69 18.16 -4.47 -13.80
CA ARG A 69 17.62 -4.92 -12.51
C ARG A 69 18.58 -5.91 -11.89
N THR A 70 18.72 -5.85 -10.59
CA THR A 70 19.35 -6.92 -9.82
C THR A 70 18.66 -8.24 -10.14
N ALA A 71 19.39 -9.20 -10.63
CA ALA A 71 18.89 -10.55 -10.84
C ALA A 71 19.29 -11.42 -9.65
N ILE A 72 18.33 -12.17 -9.11
CA ILE A 72 18.58 -13.14 -8.06
C ILE A 72 17.92 -14.45 -8.43
N ARG A 73 18.61 -15.52 -8.12
CA ARG A 73 18.17 -16.87 -8.42
C ARG A 73 18.58 -17.82 -7.32
N SER A 74 17.66 -18.61 -6.82
CA SER A 74 17.97 -19.72 -5.92
C SER A 74 18.68 -20.84 -6.67
N ILE A 75 19.78 -21.33 -6.11
CA ILE A 75 20.59 -22.40 -6.68
C ILE A 75 20.91 -23.45 -5.63
N THR A 76 20.93 -24.71 -6.05
CA THR A 76 21.40 -25.83 -5.24
C THR A 76 22.85 -26.12 -5.59
N VAL A 77 23.77 -25.85 -4.66
CA VAL A 77 25.19 -26.16 -4.78
C VAL A 77 25.43 -27.61 -4.33
N ARG A 78 25.98 -28.42 -5.21
CA ARG A 78 26.35 -29.81 -4.92
C ARG A 78 27.85 -29.92 -4.65
N PRO A 79 28.32 -30.93 -3.91
CA PRO A 79 29.75 -31.16 -3.70
C PRO A 79 30.54 -31.29 -4.99
N THR A 80 29.93 -31.90 -6.03
CA THR A 80 30.48 -32.05 -7.35
C THR A 80 29.38 -31.99 -8.42
N GLY A 81 29.75 -31.68 -9.69
CA GLY A 81 28.82 -31.74 -10.81
C GLY A 81 27.82 -30.57 -10.88
N ASN A 82 28.18 -29.36 -10.43
CA ASN A 82 27.34 -28.20 -10.57
C ASN A 82 27.21 -27.78 -12.03
N PRO A 83 25.97 -27.59 -12.56
CA PRO A 83 25.77 -27.07 -13.91
C PRO A 83 26.27 -25.64 -14.02
N ALA A 84 26.58 -25.16 -15.22
CA ALA A 84 26.88 -23.77 -15.45
C ALA A 84 25.60 -22.92 -15.19
N ILE A 85 25.76 -21.80 -14.49
CA ILE A 85 24.67 -20.92 -14.11
C ILE A 85 24.59 -19.79 -15.13
N GLU A 86 23.48 -19.65 -15.82
CA GLU A 86 23.23 -18.51 -16.67
C GLU A 86 22.30 -17.54 -15.92
N ILE A 87 22.73 -16.29 -15.79
CA ILE A 87 21.95 -15.21 -15.14
C ILE A 87 21.60 -14.22 -16.25
N GLN A 88 20.34 -14.23 -16.65
CA GLN A 88 19.82 -13.23 -17.57
C GLN A 88 19.34 -12.04 -16.77
N MET A 89 19.97 -10.88 -17.01
CA MET A 89 19.60 -9.62 -16.40
C MET A 89 18.38 -9.04 -17.11
N SER A 90 17.41 -8.54 -16.37
CA SER A 90 16.35 -7.69 -16.95
C SER A 90 16.79 -6.23 -16.93
N GLN A 91 16.30 -5.42 -17.88
CA GLN A 91 16.58 -3.98 -17.85
C GLN A 91 16.05 -3.35 -16.56
N LEU A 92 16.64 -2.23 -16.11
CA LEU A 92 16.10 -1.44 -15.00
C LEU A 92 14.63 -1.17 -15.24
N SER A 93 13.84 -1.29 -14.19
CA SER A 93 12.39 -1.41 -14.20
C SER A 93 11.75 -0.56 -15.28
N SER A 94 11.22 -1.23 -16.23
CA SER A 94 10.37 -0.73 -17.25
C SER A 94 9.02 -0.42 -16.59
N ARG A 95 8.55 0.81 -16.66
CA ARG A 95 7.15 1.10 -16.31
C ARG A 95 6.17 0.40 -17.24
N ILE A 96 6.69 -0.13 -18.34
CA ILE A 96 6.00 -0.93 -19.33
C ILE A 96 6.07 -2.41 -18.98
N ASP A 97 7.22 -2.90 -18.46
CA ASP A 97 7.33 -4.28 -18.03
C ASP A 97 6.32 -4.55 -16.91
N ASN A 98 5.69 -5.68 -17.03
CA ASN A 98 4.79 -6.20 -16.03
C ASN A 98 5.41 -6.06 -14.65
N ILE A 99 4.59 -5.65 -13.71
CA ILE A 99 4.79 -6.01 -12.32
C ILE A 99 4.66 -7.53 -12.26
N THR A 100 5.63 -8.23 -12.81
CA THR A 100 5.84 -9.61 -12.43
C THR A 100 6.48 -9.47 -11.06
N VAL A 101 5.67 -9.52 -10.03
CA VAL A 101 6.13 -9.85 -8.69
C VAL A 101 6.63 -11.28 -8.82
N THR A 102 7.86 -11.42 -9.29
CA THR A 102 8.55 -12.69 -9.18
C THR A 102 8.83 -12.86 -7.70
N ALA A 103 8.63 -14.05 -7.18
CA ALA A 103 9.00 -14.46 -5.82
C ALA A 103 10.49 -14.22 -5.48
N ASP A 104 11.23 -13.67 -6.39
CA ASP A 104 12.66 -13.36 -6.35
C ASP A 104 12.95 -11.85 -6.16
N VAL A 105 11.96 -11.02 -5.82
CA VAL A 105 12.22 -9.64 -5.39
C VAL A 105 12.84 -9.70 -4.00
N ASN A 106 14.16 -9.64 -3.97
CA ASN A 106 14.91 -9.69 -2.73
C ASN A 106 14.82 -8.39 -1.96
N GLU A 107 14.87 -8.55 -0.67
CA GLU A 107 15.01 -7.62 0.42
C GLU A 107 16.00 -6.46 0.23
N SER A 108 16.79 -6.49 -0.83
CA SER A 108 17.81 -5.48 -1.11
C SER A 108 17.28 -4.25 -1.85
N ASP A 109 16.07 -4.27 -2.39
CA ASP A 109 15.61 -3.27 -3.35
C ASP A 109 14.55 -2.28 -2.84
N VAL A 110 14.45 -2.09 -1.51
CA VAL A 110 13.58 -1.05 -0.93
C VAL A 110 13.87 0.35 -1.52
N LEU A 111 15.09 0.57 -1.97
CA LEU A 111 15.52 1.78 -2.65
C LEU A 111 16.15 1.41 -3.99
N SER A 112 15.42 0.71 -4.84
CA SER A 112 15.87 0.37 -6.20
C SER A 112 16.29 1.66 -6.94
N PRO A 113 17.34 1.63 -7.75
CA PRO A 113 17.74 2.76 -8.60
C PRO A 113 16.77 2.95 -9.78
N ASP A 114 15.50 2.82 -9.53
CA ASP A 114 14.44 3.01 -10.51
C ASP A 114 14.27 4.50 -10.87
N PRO A 115 13.97 4.83 -12.13
CA PRO A 115 13.78 6.22 -12.56
C PRO A 115 12.56 6.94 -11.96
N GLY A 116 11.76 6.31 -11.14
CA GLY A 116 10.70 6.95 -10.36
C GLY A 116 10.92 6.77 -8.87
N GLU A 117 10.15 7.44 -8.04
CA GLU A 117 10.09 7.07 -6.64
C GLU A 117 9.34 5.74 -6.54
N LYS A 118 10.07 4.67 -6.33
CA LYS A 118 9.52 3.37 -5.99
C LYS A 118 10.10 2.95 -4.66
N VAL A 119 9.24 2.75 -3.70
CA VAL A 119 9.58 2.15 -2.42
C VAL A 119 9.06 0.72 -2.44
N PHE A 120 9.97 -0.24 -2.37
CA PHE A 120 9.62 -1.63 -2.17
C PHE A 120 9.72 -1.98 -0.69
N VAL A 121 8.62 -2.39 -0.10
CA VAL A 121 8.59 -3.01 1.23
C VAL A 121 8.60 -4.51 1.01
N SER A 122 9.77 -5.12 1.19
CA SER A 122 9.94 -6.56 1.07
C SER A 122 9.40 -7.30 2.29
N ARG A 123 9.26 -8.63 2.14
CA ARG A 123 8.74 -9.51 3.18
C ARG A 123 9.38 -9.35 4.55
N ASP A 124 10.70 -9.26 4.63
CA ASP A 124 11.38 -9.12 5.93
C ASP A 124 10.99 -7.82 6.64
N LEU A 125 10.72 -6.78 5.87
CA LEU A 125 10.24 -5.52 6.40
C LEU A 125 8.76 -5.61 6.78
N LEU A 126 7.93 -6.28 5.98
CA LEU A 126 6.53 -6.57 6.34
C LEU A 126 6.45 -7.42 7.61
N ASP A 127 7.32 -8.41 7.75
CA ASP A 127 7.42 -9.23 8.96
C ASP A 127 7.97 -8.44 10.17
N ALA A 128 8.61 -7.28 9.96
CA ALA A 128 9.08 -6.42 11.04
C ALA A 128 7.96 -5.64 11.74
N ASN A 129 6.79 -5.61 11.15
CA ASN A 129 5.64 -4.93 11.72
C ASN A 129 4.70 -5.93 12.41
N PRO A 130 4.83 -6.12 13.72
CA PRO A 130 3.89 -6.91 14.49
C PRO A 130 2.65 -6.05 14.75
N GLY A 131 1.79 -5.94 13.77
CA GLY A 131 0.53 -5.21 13.93
C GLY A 131 -0.34 -5.79 15.03
N ARG A 132 -1.39 -5.07 15.38
CA ARG A 132 -2.52 -5.60 16.13
C ARG A 132 -3.09 -6.80 15.37
N PRO A 133 -3.52 -7.90 16.05
CA PRO A 133 -4.18 -9.01 15.38
C PRO A 133 -5.30 -8.54 14.44
N GLY A 134 -5.30 -9.02 13.20
CA GLY A 134 -6.25 -8.62 12.16
C GLY A 134 -6.08 -7.21 11.59
N ALA A 135 -5.06 -6.46 11.99
CA ALA A 135 -4.78 -5.13 11.46
C ALA A 135 -4.14 -5.19 10.05
N PRO A 136 -4.32 -4.14 9.23
CA PRO A 136 -3.64 -4.03 7.95
C PRO A 136 -2.13 -3.96 8.09
N VAL A 137 -1.44 -4.23 6.98
CA VAL A 137 0.01 -4.10 6.89
C VAL A 137 0.42 -2.63 7.00
N SER A 138 1.37 -2.32 7.88
CA SER A 138 2.03 -1.02 7.90
C SER A 138 3.01 -0.88 6.74
N ILE A 139 3.08 0.31 6.19
CA ILE A 139 4.02 0.68 5.12
C ILE A 139 4.91 1.80 5.66
N PRO A 140 6.23 1.60 5.76
CA PRO A 140 7.13 2.60 6.32
C PRO A 140 7.03 3.97 5.66
N GLY A 141 6.80 5.01 6.45
CA GLY A 141 6.64 6.38 5.98
C GLY A 141 5.24 6.74 5.47
N TYR A 142 4.29 5.78 5.54
CA TYR A 142 2.88 5.97 5.18
C TYR A 142 2.01 5.51 6.34
N PRO A 143 1.75 6.37 7.33
CA PRO A 143 0.98 6.02 8.52
C PRO A 143 -0.44 5.59 8.15
N ILE A 144 -0.98 4.70 8.95
CA ILE A 144 -2.38 4.28 8.85
C ILE A 144 -3.17 5.09 9.88
N GLU A 145 -4.18 5.78 9.42
CA GLU A 145 -5.12 6.49 10.28
C GLU A 145 -6.57 6.13 9.96
N THR A 146 -7.44 6.36 10.91
CA THR A 146 -8.88 6.11 10.79
C THR A 146 -9.66 7.14 11.59
N ALA A 147 -10.79 7.58 11.07
CA ALA A 147 -11.70 8.50 11.78
C ALA A 147 -12.41 7.81 12.96
N SER A 148 -12.43 6.49 12.99
CA SER A 148 -12.92 5.73 14.13
C SER A 148 -12.11 4.45 14.26
N SER A 149 -12.01 3.87 15.45
CA SER A 149 -11.30 2.61 15.62
C SER A 149 -12.11 1.42 15.08
N GLY A 150 -11.61 0.21 15.27
CA GLY A 150 -12.26 -1.03 14.84
C GLY A 150 -11.77 -1.48 13.48
N ILE A 151 -12.67 -1.97 12.65
CA ILE A 151 -12.40 -2.42 11.29
C ILE A 151 -12.86 -1.43 10.23
N LYS A 152 -13.45 -0.29 10.63
CA LYS A 152 -13.69 0.78 9.68
C LYS A 152 -12.37 1.08 9.00
N ALA A 153 -12.34 0.91 7.70
CA ALA A 153 -11.11 0.74 6.98
C ALA A 153 -10.13 1.87 7.24
N PRO A 154 -9.00 1.52 7.82
CA PRO A 154 -7.93 2.47 7.97
C PRO A 154 -7.40 2.87 6.60
N GLN A 155 -7.06 4.13 6.43
CA GLN A 155 -6.47 4.67 5.20
C GLN A 155 -4.99 4.97 5.41
N TYR A 156 -4.21 4.84 4.34
CA TYR A 156 -2.82 5.27 4.34
C TYR A 156 -2.74 6.76 4.08
N PHE A 157 -2.05 7.46 4.98
CA PHE A 157 -1.72 8.86 4.80
C PHE A 157 -0.36 9.00 4.12
N ALA A 158 -0.22 10.03 3.31
CA ALA A 158 1.06 10.41 2.72
C ALA A 158 1.47 11.80 3.23
N PRO A 159 2.75 12.18 3.13
CA PRO A 159 3.18 13.52 3.50
C PRO A 159 2.39 14.59 2.75
N GLY A 160 1.64 15.42 3.47
CA GLY A 160 0.79 16.46 2.91
C GLY A 160 -0.51 15.99 2.26
N VAL A 161 -0.91 14.74 2.45
CA VAL A 161 -2.15 14.16 1.93
C VAL A 161 -2.91 13.52 3.08
N ALA A 162 -4.13 13.96 3.32
CA ALA A 162 -5.06 13.29 4.20
C ALA A 162 -5.67 12.07 3.49
N GLY A 163 -5.93 10.99 4.19
CA GLY A 163 -6.39 9.74 3.60
C GLY A 163 -7.70 9.22 4.17
N ASP A 164 -8.34 9.96 5.07
CA ASP A 164 -9.46 9.45 5.87
C ASP A 164 -10.72 9.14 5.03
N HIS A 165 -10.98 9.91 4.00
CA HIS A 165 -12.19 9.78 3.18
C HIS A 165 -11.88 9.45 1.71
N GLY A 166 -10.83 8.67 1.43
CA GLY A 166 -10.55 8.21 0.08
C GLY A 166 -9.79 9.22 -0.77
N GLU A 167 -8.74 9.78 -0.26
CA GLU A 167 -7.86 10.70 -0.96
C GLU A 167 -7.29 10.14 -2.28
N PRO A 168 -6.71 10.97 -3.15
CA PRO A 168 -6.14 10.55 -4.43
C PRO A 168 -4.86 9.73 -4.23
N ILE A 169 -5.01 8.58 -3.63
CA ILE A 169 -4.03 7.51 -3.43
C ILE A 169 -4.60 6.24 -4.03
N ALA A 170 -4.08 5.83 -5.16
CA ALA A 170 -4.52 4.59 -5.79
C ALA A 170 -3.97 3.37 -5.05
N GLN A 171 -4.78 2.30 -4.98
CA GLN A 171 -4.36 1.01 -4.44
C GLN A 171 -4.69 -0.10 -5.42
N TYR A 172 -3.73 -0.97 -5.69
CA TYR A 172 -3.86 -2.07 -6.64
C TYR A 172 -3.45 -3.40 -6.04
N ILE A 173 -4.12 -4.46 -6.47
CA ILE A 173 -3.71 -5.85 -6.20
C ILE A 173 -3.03 -6.37 -7.45
N ALA A 174 -1.78 -6.84 -7.33
CA ALA A 174 -1.06 -7.45 -8.45
C ALA A 174 -1.48 -8.92 -8.60
N VAL A 175 -2.31 -9.21 -9.61
CA VAL A 175 -2.69 -10.57 -9.99
C VAL A 175 -1.94 -10.94 -11.27
N GLY A 176 -0.83 -11.65 -11.11
CA GLY A 176 0.14 -11.78 -12.20
C GLY A 176 0.64 -10.39 -12.63
N SER A 177 0.35 -10.01 -13.87
CA SER A 177 0.70 -8.70 -14.44
C SER A 177 -0.45 -7.70 -14.43
N TYR A 178 -1.61 -8.07 -13.95
CA TYR A 178 -2.80 -7.22 -13.89
C TYR A 178 -2.86 -6.42 -12.60
N LEU A 179 -3.10 -5.12 -12.73
CA LEU A 179 -3.35 -4.21 -11.61
C LEU A 179 -4.87 -4.13 -11.37
N VAL A 180 -5.37 -4.92 -10.43
CA VAL A 180 -6.77 -4.88 -10.04
C VAL A 180 -6.98 -3.68 -9.12
N PRO A 181 -7.83 -2.69 -9.48
CA PRO A 181 -8.06 -1.52 -8.63
C PRO A 181 -8.77 -1.92 -7.33
N ASN A 182 -8.31 -1.37 -6.20
CA ASN A 182 -8.91 -1.60 -4.89
C ASN A 182 -9.75 -0.42 -4.39
N ASN A 183 -9.54 0.78 -4.94
CA ASN A 183 -10.34 1.96 -4.61
C ASN A 183 -11.79 1.80 -5.09
N LEU A 184 -12.71 2.42 -4.38
CA LEU A 184 -14.15 2.44 -4.64
C LEU A 184 -14.59 3.89 -4.86
N SER A 185 -14.92 4.25 -6.09
CA SER A 185 -15.46 5.58 -6.42
C SER A 185 -16.89 5.71 -5.90
N ALA A 186 -17.30 6.90 -5.46
CA ALA A 186 -18.62 7.13 -4.87
C ALA A 186 -18.97 6.10 -3.77
N ASN A 187 -18.07 5.91 -2.82
CA ASN A 187 -18.33 5.01 -1.69
C ASN A 187 -19.08 5.76 -0.58
N ALA A 188 -20.02 5.09 0.09
CA ALA A 188 -20.82 5.67 1.17
C ALA A 188 -19.98 6.25 2.31
N HIS A 189 -18.80 5.68 2.57
CA HIS A 189 -17.88 6.19 3.57
C HIS A 189 -17.05 7.39 3.06
N GLY A 190 -16.68 7.37 1.79
CA GLY A 190 -15.87 8.42 1.15
C GLY A 190 -15.42 8.01 -0.24
N ASN A 191 -15.43 8.95 -1.16
CA ASN A 191 -15.08 8.70 -2.55
C ASN A 191 -13.59 8.31 -2.69
N GLY A 192 -13.31 7.21 -3.39
CA GLY A 192 -11.95 6.68 -3.53
C GLY A 192 -11.47 5.82 -2.36
N TYR A 193 -12.34 5.55 -1.41
CA TYR A 193 -12.07 4.66 -0.28
C TYR A 193 -11.50 3.30 -0.72
N SER A 194 -10.59 2.76 0.04
CA SER A 194 -9.98 1.45 -0.20
C SER A 194 -9.89 0.67 1.10
N ASP A 195 -10.31 -0.61 1.09
CA ASP A 195 -10.26 -1.47 2.26
C ASP A 195 -9.01 -2.36 2.26
N PRO A 196 -7.96 -2.04 3.04
CA PRO A 196 -6.77 -2.88 3.14
C PRO A 196 -6.97 -4.13 4.01
N ASN A 197 -8.08 -4.25 4.74
CA ASN A 197 -8.38 -5.43 5.57
C ASN A 197 -8.70 -6.68 4.76
N ILE A 198 -8.95 -6.56 3.46
CA ILE A 198 -9.20 -7.72 2.59
C ILE A 198 -8.00 -8.66 2.47
N PHE A 199 -6.80 -8.20 2.82
CA PHE A 199 -5.58 -9.00 2.78
C PHE A 199 -5.30 -9.68 4.10
N ILE A 200 -4.78 -10.89 4.00
CA ILE A 200 -4.06 -11.58 5.07
C ILE A 200 -2.61 -11.13 4.98
N PRO A 201 -1.99 -10.48 5.99
CA PRO A 201 -0.63 -9.96 5.89
C PRO A 201 0.42 -10.99 5.45
N GLU A 202 0.25 -12.25 5.84
CA GLU A 202 1.16 -13.35 5.54
C GLU A 202 1.22 -13.75 4.06
N ILE A 203 0.23 -13.37 3.25
CA ILE A 203 0.25 -13.66 1.81
C ILE A 203 1.00 -12.61 0.99
N LEU A 204 1.30 -11.46 1.57
CA LEU A 204 2.01 -10.41 0.87
C LEU A 204 3.49 -10.74 0.77
N GLU A 205 4.05 -10.62 -0.41
CA GLU A 205 5.49 -10.70 -0.68
C GLU A 205 6.13 -9.33 -0.67
N SER A 206 5.41 -8.33 -1.18
CA SER A 206 5.89 -6.95 -1.25
C SER A 206 4.74 -5.96 -1.30
N VAL A 207 5.02 -4.72 -0.90
CA VAL A 207 4.21 -3.56 -1.26
C VAL A 207 5.11 -2.60 -2.04
N GLN A 208 4.68 -2.23 -3.22
CA GLN A 208 5.36 -1.23 -4.03
C GLN A 208 4.61 0.09 -3.92
N ILE A 209 5.32 1.16 -3.59
CA ILE A 209 4.77 2.52 -3.59
C ILE A 209 5.40 3.28 -4.76
N ASP A 210 4.58 3.73 -5.69
CA ASP A 210 4.95 4.62 -6.78
C ASP A 210 4.52 6.04 -6.43
N GLY A 211 5.47 6.95 -6.25
CA GLY A 211 5.20 8.35 -5.95
C GLY A 211 4.90 9.15 -7.21
N GLY A 212 3.77 9.87 -7.22
CA GLY A 212 3.34 10.72 -8.32
C GLY A 212 2.63 9.99 -9.46
N ALA A 213 2.20 10.75 -10.45
CA ALA A 213 1.31 10.34 -11.53
C ALA A 213 2.08 9.92 -12.81
N PHE A 214 3.02 8.98 -12.73
CA PHE A 214 4.01 8.79 -13.80
C PHE A 214 3.86 7.49 -14.61
N ASN A 215 2.92 6.60 -14.26
CA ASN A 215 2.71 5.33 -14.94
C ASN A 215 1.38 5.34 -15.72
N VAL A 216 1.38 5.00 -17.01
CA VAL A 216 0.15 4.99 -17.84
C VAL A 216 -0.85 3.90 -17.45
N ARG A 217 -0.40 2.88 -16.73
CA ARG A 217 -1.28 1.80 -16.26
C ARG A 217 -2.09 2.18 -15.01
N GLU A 218 -1.68 3.24 -14.34
CA GLU A 218 -2.37 3.81 -13.19
C GLU A 218 -3.37 4.85 -13.68
N GLY A 219 -4.63 4.67 -13.32
CA GLY A 219 -5.74 5.52 -13.74
C GLY A 219 -6.28 6.37 -12.61
N ASN A 220 -7.57 6.21 -12.34
CA ASN A 220 -8.28 6.95 -11.31
C ASN A 220 -7.60 6.87 -9.92
N HIS A 221 -7.59 7.97 -9.17
CA HIS A 221 -6.98 8.15 -7.85
C HIS A 221 -5.44 8.12 -7.79
N ALA A 222 -4.71 7.81 -8.86
CA ALA A 222 -3.24 7.79 -8.89
C ALA A 222 -2.64 9.19 -9.07
N VAL A 223 -2.98 10.12 -8.21
CA VAL A 223 -2.55 11.53 -8.29
C VAL A 223 -1.29 11.77 -7.49
N ASN A 224 -1.28 11.39 -6.22
CA ASN A 224 -0.16 11.61 -5.32
C ASN A 224 0.76 10.39 -5.22
N LEU A 225 0.15 9.21 -5.10
CA LEU A 225 0.88 7.94 -5.09
C LEU A 225 -0.03 6.78 -5.48
N ALA A 226 0.60 5.65 -5.80
CA ALA A 226 -0.06 4.38 -6.04
C ALA A 226 0.62 3.28 -5.22
N ALA A 227 -0.15 2.53 -4.46
CA ALA A 227 0.31 1.36 -3.71
C ALA A 227 -0.10 0.08 -4.45
N THR A 228 0.86 -0.81 -4.73
CA THR A 228 0.62 -2.10 -5.36
C THR A 228 1.00 -3.22 -4.41
N TYR A 229 0.02 -4.05 -4.07
CA TYR A 229 0.21 -5.22 -3.20
C TYR A 229 0.63 -6.42 -4.04
N GLY A 230 1.88 -6.86 -3.86
CA GLY A 230 2.43 -8.05 -4.49
C GLY A 230 2.15 -9.30 -3.67
N LEU A 231 1.63 -10.34 -4.31
CA LEU A 231 1.24 -11.59 -3.67
C LEU A 231 2.37 -12.62 -3.75
N ARG A 232 2.43 -13.51 -2.76
CA ARG A 232 3.33 -14.68 -2.80
C ARG A 232 2.92 -15.65 -3.89
N SER A 233 3.90 -16.27 -4.50
CA SER A 233 3.68 -17.37 -5.46
C SER A 233 3.52 -18.73 -4.76
N HIS A 234 3.95 -18.84 -3.49
CA HIS A 234 3.96 -20.09 -2.73
C HIS A 234 3.89 -19.81 -1.22
N LEU A 235 3.17 -20.66 -0.50
CA LEU A 235 3.09 -20.66 0.97
C LEU A 235 3.55 -22.00 1.51
N ASP A 236 4.64 -22.04 2.27
CA ASP A 236 4.96 -23.21 3.10
C ASP A 236 3.81 -23.41 4.10
N PRO A 237 3.33 -24.63 4.32
CA PRO A 237 2.20 -24.84 5.24
C PRO A 237 2.50 -24.33 6.63
N PHE A 238 1.67 -23.42 7.14
CA PHE A 238 1.83 -22.81 8.46
C PHE A 238 0.51 -22.60 9.17
N LEU A 239 0.62 -22.49 10.51
CA LEU A 239 -0.42 -22.01 11.39
C LEU A 239 0.20 -20.98 12.33
N THR A 240 -0.36 -19.78 12.36
CA THR A 240 0.02 -18.71 13.30
C THR A 240 -1.16 -18.43 14.22
N VAL A 241 -0.89 -18.32 15.51
CA VAL A 241 -1.85 -17.85 16.51
C VAL A 241 -1.23 -16.67 17.22
N THR A 242 -1.91 -15.54 17.18
CA THR A 242 -1.51 -14.31 17.90
C THR A 242 -2.65 -13.89 18.83
N GLY A 243 -2.32 -13.47 20.03
CA GLY A 243 -3.37 -12.99 20.93
C GLY A 243 -2.85 -12.55 22.29
N ASP A 244 -3.78 -12.02 23.05
CA ASP A 244 -3.62 -11.62 24.45
C ASP A 244 -4.90 -11.96 25.23
N TYR A 245 -5.18 -11.24 26.33
CA TYR A 245 -6.36 -11.50 27.15
C TYR A 245 -7.68 -10.96 26.55
N ARG A 246 -7.62 -10.15 25.48
CA ARG A 246 -8.80 -9.54 24.81
C ARG A 246 -8.98 -9.99 23.38
N ASP A 247 -7.87 -10.22 22.66
CA ASP A 247 -7.86 -10.46 21.23
C ASP A 247 -7.22 -11.78 20.88
N ILE A 248 -7.75 -12.47 19.88
CA ILE A 248 -7.16 -13.65 19.26
C ILE A 248 -7.24 -13.56 17.74
N ASP A 249 -6.19 -13.95 17.08
CA ASP A 249 -6.08 -14.06 15.64
C ASP A 249 -5.44 -15.39 15.25
N VAL A 250 -6.01 -16.06 14.27
CA VAL A 250 -5.56 -17.36 13.79
C VAL A 250 -5.43 -17.29 12.27
N VAL A 251 -4.20 -17.47 11.79
CA VAL A 251 -3.88 -17.47 10.36
C VAL A 251 -3.35 -18.84 9.96
N ALA A 252 -3.87 -19.40 8.88
CA ALA A 252 -3.38 -20.63 8.30
C ALA A 252 -3.19 -20.46 6.81
N GLY A 253 -2.10 -21.00 6.27
CA GLY A 253 -1.81 -20.95 4.83
C GLY A 253 -1.10 -22.19 4.36
N LEU A 254 -1.31 -22.56 3.11
CA LEU A 254 -0.63 -23.68 2.46
C LEU A 254 -0.67 -23.57 0.93
N SER A 255 0.24 -24.26 0.27
CA SER A 255 0.24 -24.49 -1.16
C SER A 255 -0.09 -25.95 -1.45
N PRO A 256 -1.32 -26.26 -1.93
CA PRO A 256 -1.70 -27.61 -2.30
C PRO A 256 -0.88 -28.15 -3.48
N THR A 257 -0.45 -27.26 -4.39
CA THR A 257 0.47 -27.55 -5.50
C THR A 257 1.51 -26.43 -5.60
N PRO A 258 2.63 -26.63 -6.32
CA PRO A 258 3.61 -25.55 -6.52
C PRO A 258 3.03 -24.29 -7.19
N GLU A 259 1.95 -24.45 -7.94
CA GLU A 259 1.30 -23.37 -8.71
C GLU A 259 0.06 -22.81 -8.01
N SER A 260 -0.21 -23.19 -6.76
CA SER A 260 -1.38 -22.71 -6.05
C SER A 260 -1.09 -22.50 -4.57
N TRP A 261 -1.75 -21.50 -4.00
CA TRP A 261 -1.78 -21.30 -2.55
C TRP A 261 -3.16 -20.84 -2.09
N MET A 262 -3.43 -21.05 -0.81
CA MET A 262 -4.60 -20.51 -0.12
C MET A 262 -4.25 -20.17 1.32
N ALA A 263 -4.93 -19.16 1.85
CA ALA A 263 -4.81 -18.74 3.23
C ALA A 263 -6.16 -18.35 3.82
N PHE A 264 -6.29 -18.56 5.12
CA PHE A 264 -7.45 -18.19 5.92
C PHE A 264 -6.98 -17.42 7.15
N GLU A 265 -7.72 -16.40 7.53
CA GLU A 265 -7.59 -15.68 8.80
C GLU A 265 -8.95 -15.63 9.49
N GLY A 266 -8.95 -15.89 10.78
CA GLY A 266 -10.10 -15.67 11.67
C GLY A 266 -9.66 -14.93 12.90
N SER A 267 -10.22 -13.74 13.14
CA SER A 267 -9.91 -12.96 14.33
C SER A 267 -11.17 -12.61 15.13
N TYR A 268 -11.01 -12.61 16.44
CA TYR A 268 -11.99 -12.11 17.39
C TYR A 268 -11.30 -11.26 18.43
N GLY A 269 -11.87 -10.10 18.77
CA GLY A 269 -11.26 -9.24 19.76
C GLY A 269 -12.20 -8.22 20.36
N ASN A 270 -11.92 -7.83 21.59
CA ASN A 270 -12.64 -6.78 22.31
C ASN A 270 -11.92 -5.43 22.23
N GLY A 271 -10.71 -5.41 21.62
CA GLY A 271 -9.87 -4.21 21.56
C GLY A 271 -9.33 -3.80 22.93
N PHE A 272 -8.66 -2.64 22.98
CA PHE A 272 -7.93 -2.17 24.16
C PHE A 272 -8.53 -0.91 24.79
N LEU A 273 -9.63 -0.42 24.21
CA LEU A 273 -10.40 0.71 24.70
C LEU A 273 -11.52 0.26 25.64
N ASP A 274 -12.15 1.20 26.34
CA ASP A 274 -13.25 0.91 27.27
C ASP A 274 -14.48 0.41 26.53
N ARG A 275 -14.74 0.96 25.35
CA ARG A 275 -15.74 0.42 24.43
C ARG A 275 -15.25 -0.90 23.85
N LEU A 276 -15.88 -2.00 24.23
CA LEU A 276 -15.56 -3.33 23.69
C LEU A 276 -15.95 -3.41 22.22
N GLU A 277 -14.98 -3.64 21.36
CA GLU A 277 -15.17 -3.69 19.91
C GLU A 277 -15.93 -4.93 19.45
N ARG A 278 -15.83 -6.05 20.15
CA ARG A 278 -16.40 -7.36 19.75
C ARG A 278 -16.12 -7.65 18.27
N ARG A 279 -14.92 -7.27 17.85
CA ARG A 279 -14.48 -7.37 16.47
C ARG A 279 -14.47 -8.82 16.02
N GLN A 280 -14.96 -9.04 14.79
CA GLN A 280 -14.92 -10.30 14.09
C GLN A 280 -14.45 -10.05 12.67
N GLN A 281 -13.41 -10.76 12.24
CA GLN A 281 -12.95 -10.72 10.86
C GLN A 281 -12.69 -12.14 10.37
N TYR A 282 -13.15 -12.43 9.16
CA TYR A 282 -12.89 -13.69 8.47
C TYR A 282 -12.40 -13.37 7.07
N LYS A 283 -11.22 -13.89 6.72
CA LYS A 283 -10.59 -13.64 5.44
C LYS A 283 -10.25 -14.95 4.75
N PHE A 284 -10.44 -14.98 3.46
CA PHE A 284 -9.94 -15.99 2.55
C PHE A 284 -9.22 -15.32 1.41
N ASN A 285 -8.00 -15.76 1.12
CA ASN A 285 -7.26 -15.37 -0.09
C ASN A 285 -6.70 -16.64 -0.74
N GLY A 286 -6.72 -16.70 -2.08
CA GLY A 286 -6.16 -17.83 -2.79
C GLY A 286 -5.80 -17.50 -4.22
N GLU A 287 -4.72 -18.13 -4.71
CA GLU A 287 -4.25 -17.97 -6.08
C GLU A 287 -3.93 -19.33 -6.71
N ARG A 288 -4.19 -19.44 -7.99
CA ARG A 288 -3.76 -20.58 -8.80
C ARG A 288 -3.25 -20.13 -10.17
N VAL A 289 -2.09 -20.64 -10.54
CA VAL A 289 -1.48 -20.41 -11.85
C VAL A 289 -1.60 -21.66 -12.70
N PHE A 290 -2.00 -21.50 -13.96
CA PHE A 290 -2.06 -22.55 -14.96
C PHE A 290 -1.13 -22.17 -16.11
N SER A 291 -0.28 -23.10 -16.55
CA SER A 291 0.58 -22.92 -17.71
C SER A 291 0.16 -23.91 -18.81
N VAL A 292 -0.31 -23.39 -19.94
CA VAL A 292 -0.77 -24.18 -21.08
C VAL A 292 -0.14 -23.64 -22.37
N GLY A 293 0.85 -24.35 -22.90
CA GLY A 293 1.56 -23.90 -24.09
C GLY A 293 2.29 -22.56 -23.84
N ARG A 294 1.86 -21.51 -24.54
CA ARG A 294 2.41 -20.14 -24.41
C ARG A 294 1.58 -19.23 -23.51
N HIS A 295 0.57 -19.77 -22.84
CA HIS A 295 -0.32 -19.06 -21.93
C HIS A 295 0.07 -19.33 -20.48
N ARG A 296 0.06 -18.26 -19.69
CA ARG A 296 0.16 -18.30 -18.24
C ARG A 296 -1.06 -17.61 -17.64
N LEU A 297 -1.99 -18.41 -17.15
CA LEU A 297 -3.26 -17.95 -16.58
C LEU A 297 -3.14 -17.92 -15.06
N THR A 298 -3.41 -16.77 -14.45
CA THR A 298 -3.45 -16.59 -13.00
C THR A 298 -4.88 -16.29 -12.57
N LEU A 299 -5.41 -17.09 -11.67
CA LEU A 299 -6.72 -16.90 -11.03
C LEU A 299 -6.50 -16.54 -9.57
N PHE A 300 -7.10 -15.46 -9.11
CA PHE A 300 -7.03 -14.98 -7.74
C PHE A 300 -8.43 -14.77 -7.17
N GLY A 301 -8.62 -15.07 -5.89
CA GLY A 301 -9.89 -14.90 -5.18
C GLY A 301 -9.72 -14.37 -3.78
N VAL A 302 -10.65 -13.49 -3.37
CA VAL A 302 -10.77 -12.91 -2.03
C VAL A 302 -12.18 -13.10 -1.52
N GLY A 303 -12.31 -13.47 -0.25
CA GLY A 303 -13.54 -13.35 0.55
C GLY A 303 -13.22 -12.66 1.84
N TYR A 304 -13.96 -11.63 2.20
CA TYR A 304 -13.79 -10.89 3.44
C TYR A 304 -15.15 -10.59 4.09
N TYR A 305 -15.19 -10.81 5.38
CA TYR A 305 -16.24 -10.36 6.29
C TYR A 305 -15.62 -9.69 7.49
N GLY A 306 -16.11 -8.51 7.84
CA GLY A 306 -15.73 -7.79 9.04
C GLY A 306 -16.95 -7.22 9.77
N PHE A 307 -16.90 -7.27 11.10
CA PHE A 307 -17.83 -6.61 12.00
C PHE A 307 -17.10 -6.10 13.23
N SER A 308 -17.42 -4.87 13.69
CA SER A 308 -16.89 -4.31 14.93
C SER A 308 -17.83 -3.24 15.48
N TYR A 309 -17.92 -3.15 16.81
CA TYR A 309 -18.29 -1.89 17.43
C TYR A 309 -17.07 -0.99 17.48
N VAL A 310 -17.30 0.32 17.36
CA VAL A 310 -16.23 1.32 17.35
C VAL A 310 -16.46 2.37 18.41
N PRO A 311 -15.40 2.94 19.01
CA PRO A 311 -15.55 4.04 19.97
C PRO A 311 -15.96 5.34 19.28
N GLY A 312 -15.54 5.55 18.04
CA GLY A 312 -15.72 6.81 17.33
C GLY A 312 -14.74 7.89 17.79
N LEU A 313 -15.03 9.13 17.39
CA LEU A 313 -14.25 10.29 17.77
C LEU A 313 -14.61 10.75 19.19
N VAL A 314 -13.60 11.15 19.96
CA VAL A 314 -13.79 11.71 21.31
C VAL A 314 -12.97 13.00 21.47
N PRO A 315 -13.42 13.97 22.29
CA PRO A 315 -12.64 15.18 22.56
C PRO A 315 -11.25 14.86 23.12
N ILE A 316 -10.22 15.44 22.52
CA ILE A 316 -8.82 15.16 22.86
C ILE A 316 -8.42 15.87 24.17
N PHE A 317 -8.89 17.10 24.38
CA PHE A 317 -8.46 17.96 25.50
C PHE A 317 -9.33 17.83 26.74
N ALA A 318 -10.52 17.22 26.63
CA ALA A 318 -11.40 16.97 27.75
C ALA A 318 -11.87 15.52 27.85
N PRO A 319 -10.96 14.52 27.73
CA PRO A 319 -11.34 13.11 27.56
C PRO A 319 -12.08 12.49 28.76
N ASN A 320 -12.18 13.18 29.90
CA ASN A 320 -12.87 12.70 31.10
C ASN A 320 -13.65 13.83 31.76
N SER A 321 -14.13 14.83 31.02
CA SER A 321 -14.92 15.90 31.62
C SER A 321 -16.28 15.36 32.06
N ASN A 322 -16.64 15.60 33.32
CA ASN A 322 -18.01 15.38 33.80
C ASN A 322 -18.93 16.52 33.38
N ASP A 323 -18.63 17.20 32.27
CA ASP A 323 -19.47 18.24 31.75
C ASP A 323 -20.82 17.66 31.34
N ALA A 324 -21.91 18.27 31.84
CA ALA A 324 -23.27 17.85 31.53
C ALA A 324 -23.60 17.94 30.03
N ASN A 325 -22.84 18.72 29.26
CA ASN A 325 -22.97 18.86 27.82
C ASN A 325 -22.36 17.67 27.07
N PHE A 326 -21.50 16.88 27.71
CA PHE A 326 -20.79 15.77 27.14
C PHE A 326 -20.89 14.54 28.06
N PRO A 327 -22.09 13.93 28.21
CA PRO A 327 -22.22 12.70 28.99
C PRO A 327 -21.44 11.58 28.29
N ASN A 328 -20.65 10.84 29.05
CA ASN A 328 -19.92 9.64 28.64
C ASN A 328 -18.58 9.83 27.90
N PHE A 329 -17.79 10.83 28.22
CA PHE A 329 -16.40 10.88 27.82
C PHE A 329 -15.56 9.81 28.54
N GLY A 330 -15.58 8.62 28.04
CA GLY A 330 -14.52 7.67 28.19
C GLY A 330 -13.76 7.64 26.87
N ASP A 331 -13.99 6.58 26.10
CA ASP A 331 -13.47 6.41 24.75
C ASP A 331 -14.59 6.24 23.70
N THR A 332 -15.81 6.67 24.01
CA THR A 332 -16.92 6.73 23.04
C THR A 332 -17.98 7.76 23.44
N ILE A 333 -18.50 8.48 22.44
CA ILE A 333 -19.66 9.39 22.63
C ILE A 333 -21.00 8.68 22.39
N ASP A 334 -21.02 7.64 21.54
CA ASP A 334 -22.19 6.80 21.30
C ASP A 334 -21.82 5.32 21.27
N PRO A 335 -22.39 4.49 22.19
CA PRO A 335 -22.10 3.08 22.25
C PRO A 335 -22.76 2.26 21.11
N GLN A 336 -23.59 2.85 20.26
CA GLN A 336 -24.22 2.17 19.12
C GLN A 336 -23.38 2.22 17.84
N GLN A 337 -22.29 2.98 17.83
CA GLN A 337 -21.37 3.04 16.70
C GLN A 337 -20.83 1.65 16.38
N LYS A 338 -20.88 1.26 15.12
CA LYS A 338 -20.43 -0.05 14.61
C LYS A 338 -20.19 0.01 13.11
N ASP A 339 -19.41 -0.93 12.62
CA ASP A 339 -19.20 -1.15 11.21
C ASP A 339 -19.35 -2.61 10.81
N GLN A 340 -19.76 -2.83 9.57
CA GLN A 340 -19.85 -4.13 8.95
C GLN A 340 -19.52 -4.03 7.47
N THR A 341 -18.61 -4.88 7.01
CA THR A 341 -18.16 -4.92 5.61
C THR A 341 -18.12 -6.34 5.09
N HIS A 342 -18.57 -6.53 3.85
CA HIS A 342 -18.44 -7.79 3.12
C HIS A 342 -17.83 -7.52 1.75
N THR A 343 -16.83 -8.29 1.36
CA THR A 343 -16.21 -8.21 0.04
C THR A 343 -15.99 -9.60 -0.53
N ALA A 344 -16.33 -9.79 -1.80
CA ALA A 344 -15.88 -10.92 -2.60
C ALA A 344 -15.28 -10.40 -3.90
N LEU A 345 -14.10 -10.88 -4.26
CA LEU A 345 -13.39 -10.50 -5.47
C LEU A 345 -12.83 -11.74 -6.16
N VAL A 346 -13.00 -11.81 -7.47
CA VAL A 346 -12.34 -12.78 -8.34
C VAL A 346 -11.64 -12.03 -9.47
N ALA A 347 -10.38 -12.34 -9.73
CA ALA A 347 -9.61 -11.76 -10.82
C ALA A 347 -8.89 -12.83 -11.64
N LEU A 348 -8.77 -12.58 -12.93
CA LEU A 348 -8.13 -13.45 -13.90
C LEU A 348 -7.12 -12.65 -14.73
N ASN A 349 -5.95 -13.21 -14.96
CA ASN A 349 -4.94 -12.63 -15.84
C ASN A 349 -4.33 -13.73 -16.72
N ASP A 350 -4.45 -13.60 -18.02
CA ASP A 350 -3.77 -14.45 -19.01
C ASP A 350 -2.63 -13.71 -19.69
N VAL A 351 -1.45 -14.26 -19.60
CA VAL A 351 -0.24 -13.76 -20.27
C VAL A 351 0.08 -14.71 -21.40
N TRP A 352 -0.15 -14.25 -22.64
CA TRP A 352 0.15 -15.00 -23.85
C TRP A 352 1.47 -14.53 -24.47
N GLN A 353 2.50 -15.36 -24.40
CA GLN A 353 3.80 -15.10 -25.03
C GLN A 353 3.71 -15.38 -26.54
N LEU A 354 3.56 -14.34 -27.34
CA LEU A 354 3.46 -14.44 -28.81
C LEU A 354 4.82 -14.79 -29.44
N SER A 355 5.89 -14.16 -28.98
CA SER A 355 7.28 -14.41 -29.37
C SER A 355 8.24 -14.12 -28.23
N GLY A 356 9.54 -14.20 -28.43
CA GLY A 356 10.55 -13.82 -27.42
C GLY A 356 10.48 -12.36 -26.98
N SER A 357 9.93 -11.46 -27.81
CA SER A 357 9.84 -10.01 -27.54
C SER A 357 8.42 -9.48 -27.46
N GLN A 358 7.41 -10.30 -27.78
CA GLN A 358 6.01 -9.87 -27.87
C GLN A 358 5.14 -10.64 -26.91
N GLN A 359 4.29 -9.91 -26.19
CA GLN A 359 3.39 -10.43 -25.19
C GLN A 359 2.01 -9.76 -25.31
N LEU A 360 0.96 -10.55 -25.22
CA LEU A 360 -0.42 -10.07 -25.06
C LEU A 360 -0.92 -10.49 -23.68
N GLN A 361 -1.53 -9.57 -22.96
CA GLN A 361 -2.15 -9.81 -21.66
C GLN A 361 -3.63 -9.50 -21.75
N LEU A 362 -4.45 -10.43 -21.30
CA LEU A 362 -5.89 -10.28 -21.20
C LEU A 362 -6.29 -10.54 -19.75
N SER A 363 -7.00 -9.61 -19.16
CA SER A 363 -7.30 -9.64 -17.73
C SER A 363 -8.73 -9.18 -17.46
N GLY A 364 -9.25 -9.58 -16.32
CA GLY A 364 -10.54 -9.10 -15.85
C GLY A 364 -10.75 -9.39 -14.37
N PHE A 365 -11.67 -8.63 -13.75
CA PHE A 365 -12.10 -8.88 -12.38
C PHE A 365 -13.60 -8.63 -12.22
N PHE A 366 -14.14 -9.23 -11.16
CA PHE A 366 -15.48 -8.94 -10.66
C PHE A 366 -15.40 -8.85 -9.13
N ARG A 367 -16.06 -7.83 -8.56
CA ARG A 367 -16.10 -7.58 -7.11
C ARG A 367 -17.54 -7.26 -6.67
N THR A 368 -17.91 -7.79 -5.52
CA THR A 368 -19.06 -7.31 -4.74
C THR A 368 -18.54 -6.69 -3.44
N TYR A 369 -19.19 -5.63 -3.01
CA TYR A 369 -18.86 -4.95 -1.76
C TYR A 369 -20.15 -4.49 -1.10
N ASN A 370 -20.20 -4.60 0.24
CA ASN A 370 -21.31 -4.13 1.05
C ASN A 370 -20.76 -3.44 2.28
N LEU A 371 -21.32 -2.29 2.61
CA LEU A 371 -20.98 -1.51 3.80
C LEU A 371 -22.26 -1.21 4.59
N SER A 372 -22.16 -1.29 5.91
CA SER A 372 -23.12 -0.72 6.86
C SER A 372 -22.34 -0.14 8.01
N LEU A 373 -22.32 1.17 8.11
CA LEU A 373 -21.53 1.95 9.06
C LEU A 373 -22.44 2.85 9.87
N PHE A 374 -22.28 2.82 11.19
CA PHE A 374 -22.95 3.69 12.14
C PHE A 374 -21.89 4.52 12.87
N SER A 375 -21.93 5.83 12.72
CA SER A 375 -20.98 6.78 13.30
C SER A 375 -21.69 7.95 13.96
N ASP A 376 -21.06 8.53 14.95
CA ASP A 376 -21.53 9.77 15.59
C ASP A 376 -20.35 10.76 15.63
N PHE A 377 -20.54 11.92 15.04
CA PHE A 377 -19.58 13.01 14.99
C PHE A 377 -19.98 14.17 15.93
N GLY A 378 -20.75 13.87 16.98
CA GLY A 378 -21.20 14.85 17.97
C GLY A 378 -22.59 15.44 17.69
N GLN A 379 -23.21 15.10 16.56
CA GLN A 379 -24.54 15.60 16.15
C GLN A 379 -25.63 14.50 16.14
N GLY A 380 -25.29 13.33 16.63
CA GLY A 380 -26.17 12.17 16.67
C GLY A 380 -25.71 11.08 15.70
N LEU A 381 -26.32 9.92 15.86
CA LEU A 381 -25.95 8.73 15.10
C LEU A 381 -26.38 8.85 13.64
N ILE A 382 -25.44 8.63 12.71
CA ILE A 382 -25.69 8.49 11.28
C ILE A 382 -25.49 7.04 10.85
N ARG A 383 -26.17 6.64 9.78
CA ARG A 383 -25.96 5.36 9.12
C ARG A 383 -25.58 5.62 7.67
N GLN A 384 -24.43 5.08 7.28
CA GLN A 384 -23.97 5.03 5.88
C GLN A 384 -24.05 3.58 5.40
N SER A 385 -24.63 3.37 4.24
CA SER A 385 -24.78 2.00 3.70
C SER A 385 -24.73 1.98 2.18
N GLU A 386 -24.15 0.92 1.62
CA GLU A 386 -24.17 0.66 0.19
C GLU A 386 -24.11 -0.83 -0.13
N PHE A 387 -24.61 -1.22 -1.28
CA PHE A 387 -24.30 -2.47 -1.98
C PHE A 387 -23.72 -2.16 -3.34
N ARG A 388 -22.55 -2.71 -3.65
CA ARG A 388 -21.82 -2.39 -4.89
C ARG A 388 -21.46 -3.64 -5.67
N THR A 389 -21.55 -3.52 -7.00
CA THR A 389 -20.85 -4.39 -7.95
C THR A 389 -19.81 -3.58 -8.72
N ALA A 390 -18.63 -4.15 -8.90
CA ALA A 390 -17.59 -3.59 -9.73
C ALA A 390 -17.02 -4.67 -10.66
N ALA A 391 -16.73 -4.31 -11.89
CA ALA A 391 -16.13 -5.20 -12.87
C ALA A 391 -15.18 -4.43 -13.77
N GLY A 392 -14.11 -5.09 -14.21
CA GLY A 392 -13.16 -4.50 -15.15
C GLY A 392 -12.52 -5.54 -16.05
N ALA A 393 -11.99 -5.06 -17.15
CA ALA A 393 -11.22 -5.84 -18.12
C ALA A 393 -10.03 -5.00 -18.62
N SER A 394 -8.93 -5.67 -18.98
CA SER A 394 -7.75 -5.02 -19.53
C SER A 394 -7.14 -5.86 -20.64
N ALA A 395 -6.70 -5.20 -21.70
CA ALA A 395 -5.94 -5.82 -22.79
C ALA A 395 -4.65 -5.02 -22.99
N ASN A 396 -3.49 -5.68 -22.91
CA ASN A 396 -2.18 -5.06 -23.04
C ASN A 396 -1.32 -5.79 -24.05
N TYR A 397 -0.80 -5.08 -25.03
CA TYR A 397 0.21 -5.57 -25.95
C TYR A 397 1.56 -4.94 -25.66
N LEU A 398 2.54 -5.75 -25.34
CA LEU A 398 3.92 -5.37 -25.07
C LEU A 398 4.84 -5.88 -26.17
N ASN A 399 5.71 -5.03 -26.70
CA ASN A 399 6.74 -5.41 -27.66
C ASN A 399 8.10 -4.77 -27.32
N LYS A 400 9.09 -5.60 -27.02
CA LYS A 400 10.49 -5.20 -26.82
C LYS A 400 11.23 -5.22 -28.16
N ILE A 401 11.27 -4.08 -28.85
CA ILE A 401 11.83 -3.97 -30.19
C ILE A 401 13.36 -3.95 -30.16
N ALA A 402 13.92 -3.18 -29.24
CA ALA A 402 15.37 -2.99 -29.05
C ALA A 402 15.65 -2.45 -27.63
N GLU A 403 16.93 -2.34 -27.24
CA GLU A 403 17.30 -1.70 -25.96
C GLU A 403 16.83 -0.24 -25.85
N TYR A 404 16.79 0.45 -26.97
CA TYR A 404 16.36 1.84 -27.01
C TYR A 404 14.85 2.02 -27.17
N LEU A 405 14.08 0.93 -27.37
CA LEU A 405 12.65 1.01 -27.59
C LEU A 405 11.93 -0.27 -27.15
N SER A 406 11.15 -0.14 -26.10
CA SER A 406 10.04 -1.02 -25.76
C SER A 406 8.74 -0.24 -25.91
N PHE A 407 7.68 -0.89 -26.36
CA PHE A 407 6.38 -0.29 -26.64
C PHE A 407 5.28 -1.05 -25.91
N LEU A 408 4.36 -0.29 -25.31
CA LEU A 408 3.12 -0.79 -24.70
C LEU A 408 1.94 -0.11 -25.34
N ALA A 409 0.92 -0.87 -25.72
CA ALA A 409 -0.42 -0.37 -26.01
C ALA A 409 -1.43 -1.10 -25.14
N GLY A 410 -2.31 -0.39 -24.49
CA GLY A 410 -3.28 -0.95 -23.59
C GLY A 410 -4.66 -0.32 -23.70
N LEU A 411 -5.65 -1.08 -23.23
CA LEU A 411 -7.05 -0.64 -23.13
C LEU A 411 -7.62 -1.22 -21.83
N ASP A 412 -8.07 -0.34 -20.93
CA ASP A 412 -8.77 -0.73 -19.72
C ASP A 412 -10.26 -0.36 -19.84
N TYR A 413 -11.10 -1.20 -19.28
CA TYR A 413 -12.52 -0.94 -19.04
C TYR A 413 -12.81 -1.21 -17.56
N ASN A 414 -13.44 -0.26 -16.88
CA ASN A 414 -13.91 -0.42 -15.50
C ASN A 414 -15.35 0.10 -15.39
N ARG A 415 -16.12 -0.56 -14.54
CA ARG A 415 -17.48 -0.13 -14.20
C ARG A 415 -17.74 -0.42 -12.73
N GLU A 416 -18.16 0.60 -12.01
CA GLU A 416 -18.60 0.53 -10.61
C GLU A 416 -20.06 0.94 -10.53
N ALA A 417 -20.85 0.22 -9.73
CA ALA A 417 -22.28 0.46 -9.61
C ALA A 417 -22.72 0.29 -8.15
N PRO A 418 -22.45 1.28 -7.28
CA PRO A 418 -23.10 1.34 -5.97
C PRO A 418 -24.60 1.54 -6.12
N ARG A 419 -25.35 0.79 -5.32
CA ARG A 419 -26.81 0.83 -5.25
C ARG A 419 -27.18 1.10 -3.81
N ARG A 420 -28.17 1.99 -3.63
CA ARG A 420 -28.59 2.43 -2.31
C ARG A 420 -27.37 2.90 -1.48
N ASP A 421 -26.63 3.80 -2.09
CA ASP A 421 -25.58 4.56 -1.44
C ASP A 421 -26.29 5.62 -0.57
N ASP A 422 -26.62 5.20 0.64
CA ASP A 422 -27.56 5.90 1.50
C ASP A 422 -26.84 6.47 2.72
N LEU A 423 -27.18 7.73 3.07
CA LEU A 423 -26.91 8.33 4.37
C LEU A 423 -28.25 8.59 5.08
N ASP A 424 -28.39 8.07 6.29
CA ASP A 424 -29.56 8.31 7.14
C ASP A 424 -29.10 8.93 8.45
N HIS A 425 -29.84 9.93 8.93
CA HIS A 425 -29.74 10.45 10.29
C HIS A 425 -30.73 9.80 11.21
N TYR A 426 -30.27 9.48 12.42
CA TYR A 426 -31.09 8.98 13.50
C TYR A 426 -31.64 10.14 14.31
N GLY A 427 -32.88 10.41 14.16
CA GLY A 427 -33.76 11.42 14.80
C GLY A 427 -33.06 12.58 15.49
N PHE A 428 -33.46 13.76 15.12
CA PHE A 428 -32.89 14.99 15.66
C PHE A 428 -32.89 15.02 17.18
N PHE A 429 -31.77 15.31 17.80
CA PHE A 429 -31.71 15.81 19.15
C PHE A 429 -32.60 17.03 19.24
N THR A 430 -33.54 17.01 20.17
CA THR A 430 -34.17 18.25 20.59
C THR A 430 -33.61 18.64 21.96
N PRO A 431 -33.38 19.95 22.25
CA PRO A 431 -32.89 20.37 23.56
C PRO A 431 -33.71 19.83 24.74
N SER A 432 -34.96 19.45 24.48
CA SER A 432 -35.87 18.86 25.48
C SER A 432 -35.74 17.33 25.64
N GLN A 433 -35.04 16.65 24.75
CA GLN A 433 -34.87 15.20 24.76
C GLN A 433 -33.48 14.79 24.24
N PRO A 434 -32.41 15.09 24.99
CA PRO A 434 -31.04 14.92 24.53
C PRO A 434 -30.60 13.47 24.32
N ASN A 435 -31.41 12.48 24.72
CA ASN A 435 -31.16 11.05 24.56
C ASN A 435 -32.23 10.34 23.70
N TYR A 436 -33.04 11.09 22.98
CA TYR A 436 -34.10 10.50 22.17
C TYR A 436 -33.55 10.14 20.78
N TYR A 437 -33.41 8.86 20.54
CA TYR A 437 -33.16 8.29 19.23
C TYR A 437 -34.51 8.03 18.54
N GLY A 438 -34.84 8.83 17.53
CA GLY A 438 -36.01 8.60 16.65
C GLY A 438 -35.69 7.53 15.58
N PRO A 439 -36.62 7.25 14.66
CA PRO A 439 -36.34 6.41 13.51
C PRO A 439 -35.31 7.09 12.58
N PHE A 440 -34.49 6.29 11.91
CA PHE A 440 -33.60 6.82 10.87
C PHE A 440 -34.42 7.47 9.75
N ALA A 441 -34.04 8.67 9.37
CA ALA A 441 -34.57 9.39 8.22
C ALA A 441 -33.52 9.53 7.14
N PRO A 442 -33.81 9.23 5.88
CA PRO A 442 -32.85 9.39 4.80
C PRO A 442 -32.53 10.86 4.58
N VAL A 443 -31.24 11.18 4.49
CA VAL A 443 -30.71 12.51 4.18
C VAL A 443 -30.18 12.52 2.75
N ASP A 444 -29.54 11.44 2.34
CA ASP A 444 -29.04 11.21 1.01
C ASP A 444 -29.27 9.75 0.60
N ALA A 445 -29.67 9.52 -0.66
CA ALA A 445 -29.91 8.19 -1.20
C ALA A 445 -29.72 8.18 -2.71
N ASN A 446 -28.73 7.41 -3.19
CA ASN A 446 -28.39 7.42 -4.60
C ASN A 446 -28.18 6.03 -5.19
N ASN A 447 -28.48 5.88 -6.47
CA ASN A 447 -27.93 4.84 -7.32
C ASN A 447 -26.90 5.46 -8.25
N VAL A 448 -25.66 5.07 -8.13
CA VAL A 448 -24.59 5.60 -8.95
C VAL A 448 -24.09 4.54 -9.93
N THR A 449 -23.67 4.95 -11.11
CA THR A 449 -22.84 4.15 -12.01
C THR A 449 -21.70 5.02 -12.53
N ILE A 450 -20.48 4.51 -12.41
CA ILE A 450 -19.30 5.14 -13.00
C ILE A 450 -18.66 4.11 -13.92
N GLY A 451 -18.64 4.42 -15.23
CA GLY A 451 -17.99 3.62 -16.25
C GLY A 451 -16.75 4.33 -16.78
N SER A 452 -15.71 3.61 -17.18
CA SER A 452 -14.57 4.19 -17.87
C SER A 452 -14.04 3.28 -18.97
N LEU A 453 -13.63 3.88 -20.09
CA LEU A 453 -12.88 3.24 -21.18
C LEU A 453 -11.58 4.02 -21.38
N SER A 454 -10.45 3.35 -21.26
CA SER A 454 -9.17 4.02 -21.08
C SER A 454 -8.08 3.42 -21.97
N PRO A 455 -7.96 3.89 -23.24
CA PRO A 455 -6.81 3.56 -24.08
C PRO A 455 -5.53 4.26 -23.58
N TYR A 456 -4.39 3.57 -23.67
CA TYR A 456 -3.09 4.13 -23.36
C TYR A 456 -1.97 3.54 -24.20
N ILE A 457 -0.91 4.32 -24.35
CA ILE A 457 0.32 3.92 -25.01
C ILE A 457 1.52 4.38 -24.19
N ALA A 458 2.62 3.65 -24.25
CA ALA A 458 3.88 4.08 -23.71
C ALA A 458 5.06 3.56 -24.54
N ALA A 459 6.15 4.31 -24.50
CA ALA A 459 7.43 3.94 -25.06
C ALA A 459 8.54 4.23 -24.04
N GLU A 460 9.50 3.34 -23.92
CA GLU A 460 10.65 3.52 -23.05
C GLU A 460 11.89 2.86 -23.63
N GLY A 461 13.05 3.27 -23.16
CA GLY A 461 14.30 2.66 -23.56
C GLY A 461 15.55 3.42 -23.10
N ALA A 462 16.70 2.88 -23.45
CA ALA A 462 17.99 3.47 -23.21
C ALA A 462 18.46 4.24 -24.47
N LEU A 463 18.39 5.58 -24.45
CA LEU A 463 18.96 6.41 -25.53
C LEU A 463 20.48 6.24 -25.62
N THR A 464 21.13 6.12 -24.47
CA THR A 464 22.54 5.78 -24.32
C THR A 464 22.73 4.96 -23.05
N ARG A 465 23.95 4.42 -22.81
CA ARG A 465 24.25 3.76 -21.54
C ARG A 465 24.04 4.61 -20.28
N HIS A 466 23.88 5.94 -20.43
CA HIS A 466 23.72 6.88 -19.33
C HIS A 466 22.35 7.58 -19.30
N PHE A 467 21.57 7.50 -20.35
CA PHE A 467 20.29 8.17 -20.42
C PHE A 467 19.18 7.19 -20.79
N ARG A 468 18.13 7.19 -19.99
CA ARG A 468 16.88 6.47 -20.24
C ARG A 468 15.73 7.45 -20.33
N TYR A 469 14.71 7.02 -21.03
CA TYR A 469 13.46 7.75 -21.15
C TYR A 469 12.26 6.84 -20.95
N TYR A 470 11.17 7.43 -20.51
CA TYR A 470 9.82 6.89 -20.54
C TYR A 470 8.88 8.00 -21.01
N LEU A 471 8.03 7.69 -21.99
CA LEU A 471 6.99 8.56 -22.51
C LEU A 471 5.69 7.79 -22.52
N GLY A 472 4.63 8.35 -21.99
CA GLY A 472 3.33 7.73 -21.93
C GLY A 472 2.20 8.71 -22.16
N TRP A 473 1.09 8.19 -22.64
CA TRP A 473 -0.15 8.92 -22.78
C TRP A 473 -1.31 7.99 -22.49
N ARG A 474 -2.25 8.47 -21.67
CA ARG A 474 -3.50 7.80 -21.34
C ARG A 474 -4.65 8.75 -21.61
N ARG A 475 -5.72 8.22 -22.15
CA ARG A 475 -7.01 8.90 -22.29
C ARG A 475 -8.05 8.11 -21.52
N ASP A 476 -8.78 8.78 -20.64
CA ASP A 476 -9.90 8.20 -19.89
C ASP A 476 -11.19 8.85 -20.34
N GLU A 477 -12.12 8.06 -20.86
CA GLU A 477 -13.49 8.43 -21.19
C GLU A 477 -14.37 7.89 -20.08
N ILE A 478 -14.93 8.78 -19.27
CA ILE A 478 -15.63 8.45 -18.03
C ILE A 478 -17.10 8.82 -18.17
N ASP A 479 -17.98 7.87 -17.91
CA ASP A 479 -19.43 8.02 -17.87
C ASP A 479 -19.91 8.01 -16.41
N PHE A 480 -20.60 9.08 -16.04
CA PHE A 480 -21.26 9.24 -14.75
C PHE A 480 -22.76 9.18 -14.96
N ASP A 481 -23.42 8.37 -14.14
CA ASP A 481 -24.89 8.28 -14.07
C ASP A 481 -25.26 8.26 -12.57
N ASN A 482 -25.81 9.36 -12.08
CA ASN A 482 -26.28 9.52 -10.70
C ASN A 482 -27.79 9.68 -10.70
N ASP A 483 -28.47 8.76 -10.03
CA ASP A 483 -29.91 8.78 -9.80
C ASP A 483 -30.16 9.07 -8.31
N ASP A 484 -30.42 10.34 -7.99
CA ASP A 484 -30.77 10.78 -6.64
C ASP A 484 -32.21 10.39 -6.35
N LEU A 485 -32.41 9.45 -5.42
CA LEU A 485 -33.69 8.85 -5.09
C LEU A 485 -34.59 9.77 -4.23
N LEU A 486 -34.01 10.79 -3.60
CA LEU A 486 -34.74 11.76 -2.78
C LEU A 486 -35.04 13.06 -3.53
N HIS A 487 -34.11 13.48 -4.38
CA HIS A 487 -34.18 14.79 -5.05
C HIS A 487 -33.86 14.61 -6.55
N ALA A 488 -34.83 14.20 -7.34
CA ALA A 488 -34.66 13.91 -8.77
C ALA A 488 -33.99 15.05 -9.58
N GLN A 489 -34.07 16.29 -9.11
CA GLN A 489 -33.38 17.44 -9.73
C GLN A 489 -31.86 17.40 -9.60
N ASN A 490 -31.30 16.60 -8.68
CA ASN A 490 -29.86 16.40 -8.50
C ASN A 490 -29.34 15.23 -9.34
N SER A 491 -30.26 14.45 -9.95
CA SER A 491 -29.88 13.35 -10.86
C SER A 491 -29.24 13.92 -12.12
N PHE A 492 -28.18 13.28 -12.58
CA PHE A 492 -27.48 13.69 -13.81
C PHE A 492 -26.79 12.53 -14.51
N GLN A 493 -26.58 12.69 -15.83
CA GLN A 493 -25.72 11.86 -16.63
C GLN A 493 -24.69 12.72 -17.35
N LYS A 494 -23.42 12.35 -17.31
CA LYS A 494 -22.33 13.13 -17.90
C LYS A 494 -21.17 12.28 -18.37
N TRP A 495 -20.66 12.60 -19.57
CA TRP A 495 -19.41 12.06 -20.09
C TRP A 495 -18.29 13.08 -19.93
N VAL A 496 -17.15 12.62 -19.46
CA VAL A 496 -15.93 13.45 -19.28
C VAL A 496 -14.73 12.72 -19.84
N GLY A 497 -13.96 13.40 -20.67
CA GLY A 497 -12.72 12.88 -21.20
C GLY A 497 -11.51 13.55 -20.59
N VAL A 498 -10.55 12.76 -20.06
CA VAL A 498 -9.32 13.24 -19.44
C VAL A 498 -8.11 12.72 -20.19
N ASN A 499 -7.13 13.59 -20.47
CA ASN A 499 -5.82 13.21 -21.00
C ASN A 499 -4.78 13.24 -19.88
N SER A 500 -3.92 12.23 -19.83
CA SER A 500 -2.88 12.07 -18.83
C SER A 500 -1.52 11.77 -19.47
N PRO A 501 -0.83 12.77 -20.02
CA PRO A 501 0.53 12.62 -20.54
C PRO A 501 1.52 12.38 -19.40
N LYS A 502 2.57 11.60 -19.67
CA LYS A 502 3.59 11.21 -18.71
C LYS A 502 4.95 11.17 -19.37
N ALA A 503 5.98 11.68 -18.68
CA ALA A 503 7.35 11.65 -19.17
C ALA A 503 8.35 11.50 -18.03
N THR A 504 9.37 10.69 -18.23
CA THR A 504 10.52 10.60 -17.31
C THR A 504 11.80 10.51 -18.09
N VAL A 505 12.82 11.24 -17.64
CA VAL A 505 14.19 11.13 -18.13
C VAL A 505 15.10 10.84 -16.96
N SER A 506 15.96 9.84 -17.11
CA SER A 506 16.89 9.41 -16.07
C SER A 506 18.31 9.42 -16.56
N PHE A 507 19.19 9.99 -15.73
CA PHE A 507 20.63 9.94 -15.90
C PHE A 507 21.23 8.88 -14.98
N LEU A 508 21.91 7.87 -15.57
CA LEU A 508 22.56 6.77 -14.87
C LEU A 508 24.09 6.96 -14.94
N PRO A 509 24.71 7.49 -13.87
CA PRO A 509 26.15 7.68 -13.85
C PRO A 509 26.88 6.33 -13.78
N LYS A 510 28.19 6.34 -14.08
CA LYS A 510 29.06 5.19 -13.80
C LYS A 510 29.19 4.98 -12.29
N ASP A 511 29.29 3.73 -11.84
CA ASP A 511 29.45 3.39 -10.42
C ASP A 511 30.66 4.07 -9.74
N SER A 512 31.74 4.31 -10.51
CA SER A 512 32.93 5.00 -10.05
C SER A 512 32.75 6.51 -9.84
N TRP A 513 31.61 7.06 -10.25
CA TRP A 513 31.34 8.48 -10.10
C TRP A 513 30.66 8.76 -8.75
N TYR A 514 30.98 9.87 -8.14
CA TYR A 514 30.30 10.34 -6.91
C TYR A 514 28.89 10.92 -7.21
N VAL A 515 28.52 11.04 -8.47
CA VAL A 515 27.23 11.56 -8.92
C VAL A 515 26.13 10.53 -8.63
N PRO A 516 24.98 10.92 -8.06
CA PRO A 516 23.83 10.03 -7.91
C PRO A 516 23.16 9.76 -9.26
N LEU A 517 22.37 8.68 -9.33
CA LEU A 517 21.30 8.56 -10.34
C LEU A 517 20.34 9.72 -10.14
N ILE A 518 19.95 10.39 -11.23
CA ILE A 518 19.01 11.51 -11.21
C ILE A 518 17.88 11.21 -12.19
N SER A 519 16.63 11.33 -11.73
CA SER A 519 15.44 11.21 -12.56
C SER A 519 14.59 12.46 -12.44
N LEU A 520 14.09 12.93 -13.57
CA LEU A 520 13.10 14.00 -13.67
C LEU A 520 11.84 13.41 -14.27
N SER A 521 10.70 13.61 -13.61
CA SER A 521 9.41 13.11 -14.05
C SER A 521 8.39 14.23 -14.11
N TYR A 522 7.54 14.14 -15.13
CA TYR A 522 6.31 14.92 -15.29
C TYR A 522 5.16 13.96 -15.56
N GLY A 523 3.99 14.23 -14.97
CA GLY A 523 2.80 13.44 -15.23
C GLY A 523 1.52 14.20 -14.88
N GLU A 524 0.48 13.90 -15.63
CA GLU A 524 -0.88 14.33 -15.32
C GLU A 524 -1.70 13.13 -14.91
N ALA A 525 -2.65 13.34 -14.01
CA ALA A 525 -3.57 12.34 -13.51
C ALA A 525 -4.89 12.99 -13.10
N PHE A 526 -5.81 12.16 -12.65
CA PHE A 526 -7.12 12.62 -12.22
C PHE A 526 -7.65 11.73 -11.09
N PHE A 527 -8.68 12.23 -10.43
CA PHE A 527 -9.57 11.42 -9.61
C PHE A 527 -11.03 11.84 -9.85
N THR A 528 -11.91 10.87 -9.81
CA THR A 528 -13.35 11.12 -9.87
C THR A 528 -13.79 11.76 -8.56
N GLN A 529 -14.61 12.81 -8.66
CA GLN A 529 -15.28 13.41 -7.51
C GLN A 529 -16.57 12.64 -7.20
N ASP A 530 -17.10 12.84 -6.00
CA ASP A 530 -18.30 12.17 -5.57
C ASP A 530 -19.53 12.68 -6.36
N PRO A 531 -20.18 11.84 -7.19
CA PRO A 531 -21.31 12.28 -8.00
C PRO A 531 -22.60 12.51 -7.18
N ARG A 532 -22.66 12.08 -5.91
CA ARG A 532 -23.80 12.32 -5.02
C ARG A 532 -23.93 13.80 -4.65
N SER A 533 -22.81 14.51 -4.63
CA SER A 533 -22.82 15.97 -4.43
C SER A 533 -23.45 16.64 -5.63
N GLY A 534 -24.59 17.29 -5.47
CA GLY A 534 -25.27 18.03 -6.54
C GLY A 534 -24.42 19.12 -7.17
N THR A 535 -23.38 19.60 -6.48
CA THR A 535 -22.38 20.54 -7.01
C THR A 535 -21.39 19.90 -7.95
N THR A 536 -21.24 18.56 -7.93
CA THR A 536 -20.27 17.80 -8.71
C THR A 536 -20.70 17.62 -10.18
N ALA A 537 -21.99 17.76 -10.50
CA ALA A 537 -22.50 17.68 -11.87
C ALA A 537 -21.74 18.62 -12.84
N GLY A 538 -21.22 19.75 -12.35
CA GLY A 538 -20.39 20.68 -13.13
C GLY A 538 -18.99 20.16 -13.45
N THR A 539 -18.33 19.53 -12.47
CA THR A 539 -16.92 19.10 -12.52
C THR A 539 -16.72 17.74 -11.83
N PRO A 540 -17.23 16.62 -12.44
CA PRO A 540 -17.18 15.31 -11.77
C PRO A 540 -15.77 14.69 -11.73
N VAL A 541 -14.76 15.37 -12.25
CA VAL A 541 -13.37 14.91 -12.28
C VAL A 541 -12.44 16.06 -11.90
N ALA A 542 -11.56 15.82 -10.94
CA ALA A 542 -10.44 16.69 -10.63
C ALA A 542 -9.18 16.20 -11.34
N THR A 543 -8.41 17.13 -11.92
CA THR A 543 -7.16 16.85 -12.61
C THR A 543 -5.96 17.36 -11.81
N ALA A 544 -4.82 16.72 -11.95
CA ALA A 544 -3.60 17.11 -11.27
C ALA A 544 -2.38 17.02 -12.18
N HIS A 545 -1.39 17.90 -11.90
CA HIS A 545 -0.08 17.93 -12.53
C HIS A 545 0.99 17.63 -11.50
N SER A 546 1.84 16.65 -11.77
CA SER A 546 2.92 16.22 -10.88
C SER A 546 4.28 16.45 -11.51
N TYR A 547 5.20 17.01 -10.73
CA TYR A 547 6.61 17.15 -11.06
C TYR A 547 7.45 16.50 -9.97
N GLN A 548 8.47 15.74 -10.34
CA GLN A 548 9.32 15.06 -9.37
C GLN A 548 10.78 15.02 -9.83
N LEU A 549 11.69 15.26 -8.88
CA LEU A 549 13.12 15.00 -8.99
C LEU A 549 13.50 13.94 -7.96
N VAL A 550 14.12 12.87 -8.43
CA VAL A 550 14.66 11.81 -7.57
C VAL A 550 16.17 11.75 -7.77
N ALA A 551 16.91 11.73 -6.66
CA ALA A 551 18.35 11.46 -6.65
C ALA A 551 18.63 10.26 -5.74
N SER A 552 19.30 9.22 -6.25
CA SER A 552 19.62 8.03 -5.47
C SER A 552 21.05 7.56 -5.67
N LYS A 553 21.67 7.08 -4.58
CA LYS A 553 23.04 6.57 -4.60
C LYS A 553 23.22 5.44 -3.58
N THR A 554 23.83 4.36 -4.03
CA THR A 554 24.29 3.29 -3.15
C THR A 554 25.77 3.51 -2.81
N MET A 555 26.09 3.59 -1.52
CA MET A 555 27.45 3.77 -1.00
C MET A 555 27.73 2.73 0.09
N HIS A 556 28.69 1.81 -0.10
CA HIS A 556 29.18 0.86 0.92
C HIS A 556 28.11 -0.01 1.57
N LYS A 557 27.02 -0.34 1.22
CA LYS A 557 25.86 -1.02 1.86
C LYS A 557 24.84 -0.05 2.45
N THR A 558 24.91 1.23 2.06
CA THR A 558 23.93 2.23 2.44
C THR A 558 23.35 2.77 1.15
N ASP A 559 22.04 2.69 1.02
CA ASP A 559 21.28 3.28 -0.07
C ASP A 559 20.67 4.57 0.46
N VAL A 560 20.82 5.65 -0.30
CA VAL A 560 20.26 6.97 0.04
C VAL A 560 19.45 7.44 -1.15
N ARG A 561 18.24 7.90 -0.88
CA ARG A 561 17.35 8.51 -1.87
C ARG A 561 16.84 9.84 -1.34
N LEU A 562 16.85 10.84 -2.20
CA LEU A 562 16.18 12.12 -2.01
C LEU A 562 15.11 12.27 -3.10
N THR A 563 13.89 12.55 -2.70
CA THR A 563 12.79 12.89 -3.59
C THR A 563 12.31 14.30 -3.29
N LEU A 564 12.17 15.11 -4.33
CA LEU A 564 11.53 16.43 -4.27
C LEU A 564 10.36 16.40 -5.24
N GLY A 565 9.17 16.78 -4.79
CA GLY A 565 7.98 16.74 -5.62
C GLY A 565 7.06 17.92 -5.43
N GLN A 566 6.26 18.18 -6.47
CA GLN A 566 5.13 19.10 -6.42
C GLN A 566 3.97 18.49 -7.18
N VAL A 567 2.79 18.52 -6.54
CA VAL A 567 1.50 18.19 -7.15
C VAL A 567 0.61 19.42 -7.07
N THR A 568 -0.06 19.75 -8.17
CA THR A 568 -1.07 20.81 -8.22
C THR A 568 -2.35 20.19 -8.74
N SER A 569 -3.41 20.25 -7.96
CA SER A 569 -4.73 19.69 -8.28
C SER A 569 -5.75 20.78 -8.54
N SER A 570 -6.70 20.53 -9.44
CA SER A 570 -7.80 21.46 -9.75
C SER A 570 -8.89 21.47 -8.68
N ALA A 571 -8.91 20.47 -7.80
CA ALA A 571 -9.76 20.41 -6.62
C ALA A 571 -9.10 19.57 -5.54
N GLN A 572 -9.49 19.74 -4.29
CA GLN A 572 -9.18 18.82 -3.18
C GLN A 572 -10.37 17.89 -2.97
N LEU A 573 -10.13 16.72 -2.39
CA LEU A 573 -11.18 15.94 -1.78
C LEU A 573 -11.63 16.67 -0.52
N ALA A 574 -12.89 17.00 -0.48
CA ALA A 574 -13.47 17.77 0.58
C ALA A 574 -13.85 16.86 1.76
N LYS A 575 -13.89 17.48 2.90
CA LYS A 575 -14.52 16.92 4.09
C LYS A 575 -15.98 16.55 3.79
N ILE A 576 -16.41 15.38 4.24
CA ILE A 576 -17.84 15.04 4.20
C ILE A 576 -18.53 15.90 5.23
N ASP A 577 -19.54 16.65 4.80
CA ASP A 577 -20.45 17.31 5.71
C ASP A 577 -21.28 16.24 6.43
N PRO A 578 -21.11 16.07 7.75
CA PRO A 578 -21.81 15.03 8.49
C PRO A 578 -23.34 15.22 8.52
N ASP A 579 -23.82 16.45 8.34
CA ASP A 579 -25.25 16.74 8.35
C ASP A 579 -25.94 16.36 7.05
N THR A 580 -25.25 16.53 5.93
CA THR A 580 -25.80 16.30 4.60
C THR A 580 -25.22 15.03 3.96
N GLY A 581 -24.14 14.47 4.50
CA GLY A 581 -23.40 13.36 3.88
C GLY A 581 -22.74 13.72 2.56
N LEU A 582 -22.80 14.99 2.16
CA LEU A 582 -22.29 15.46 0.90
C LEU A 582 -20.81 15.77 1.02
N GLN A 583 -20.04 15.36 0.06
CA GLN A 583 -18.67 15.77 -0.09
C GLN A 583 -18.64 17.19 -0.67
N LEU A 584 -18.15 18.14 0.11
CA LEU A 584 -17.95 19.51 -0.35
C LEU A 584 -16.71 19.57 -1.21
N ASN A 585 -16.82 20.07 -2.44
CA ASN A 585 -15.67 20.29 -3.31
C ASN A 585 -14.91 21.51 -2.82
N GLU A 586 -13.69 21.30 -2.34
CA GLU A 586 -12.76 22.37 -2.03
C GLU A 586 -12.02 22.83 -3.30
N GLY A 587 -11.46 24.03 -3.24
CA GLY A 587 -10.76 24.67 -4.33
C GLY A 587 -9.48 23.96 -4.79
N PRO A 588 -8.74 24.57 -5.75
CA PRO A 588 -7.50 23.99 -6.23
C PRO A 588 -6.43 23.96 -5.12
N SER A 589 -5.59 22.93 -5.15
CA SER A 589 -4.57 22.72 -4.12
C SER A 589 -3.17 22.55 -4.72
N ARG A 590 -2.17 22.80 -3.87
CA ARG A 590 -0.77 22.54 -4.18
C ARG A 590 -0.07 21.85 -3.04
N LEU A 591 0.48 20.70 -3.30
CA LEU A 591 1.37 19.95 -2.43
C LEU A 591 2.82 20.10 -2.90
N ARG A 592 3.73 20.45 -2.00
CA ARG A 592 5.19 20.35 -2.18
C ARG A 592 5.75 19.46 -1.10
N PHE A 593 6.60 18.53 -1.48
CA PHE A 593 7.17 17.60 -0.51
C PHE A 593 8.63 17.29 -0.78
N MET A 594 9.31 16.89 0.29
CA MET A 594 10.64 16.32 0.29
C MET A 594 10.62 15.04 1.10
N THR A 595 11.15 13.95 0.54
CA THR A 595 11.36 12.69 1.23
C THR A 595 12.82 12.29 1.15
N VAL A 596 13.41 11.92 2.29
CA VAL A 596 14.74 11.32 2.38
C VAL A 596 14.55 9.91 2.92
N ALA A 597 15.04 8.91 2.19
CA ALA A 597 15.05 7.53 2.63
C ALA A 597 16.49 7.01 2.68
N VAL A 598 16.84 6.35 3.76
CA VAL A 598 18.16 5.76 3.99
C VAL A 598 17.99 4.33 4.44
N ARG A 599 18.57 3.41 3.68
CA ARG A 599 18.64 2.00 4.04
C ARG A 599 20.07 1.58 4.29
N ARG A 600 20.28 0.78 5.33
CA ARG A 600 21.58 0.19 5.60
C ARG A 600 21.43 -1.27 6.01
N ASN A 601 22.12 -2.14 5.29
CA ASN A 601 22.22 -3.55 5.62
C ASN A 601 23.52 -3.84 6.37
N PHE A 602 23.39 -4.46 7.54
CA PHE A 602 24.47 -4.98 8.35
C PHE A 602 24.53 -6.52 8.19
N ARG A 603 25.54 -7.15 8.79
CA ARG A 603 25.70 -8.61 8.71
C ARG A 603 24.49 -9.41 9.28
N SER A 604 23.85 -8.88 10.31
CA SER A 604 22.76 -9.55 11.05
C SER A 604 21.63 -8.60 11.40
N ALA A 605 21.59 -7.45 10.74
CA ALA A 605 20.57 -6.44 10.97
C ALA A 605 20.30 -5.66 9.67
N SER A 606 19.11 -5.11 9.54
CA SER A 606 18.77 -4.12 8.51
C SER A 606 18.09 -2.93 9.18
N LEU A 607 18.27 -1.76 8.59
CA LEU A 607 17.68 -0.52 9.03
C LEU A 607 17.16 0.26 7.82
N LEU A 608 15.94 0.74 7.90
CA LEU A 608 15.33 1.70 6.96
C LEU A 608 14.87 2.91 7.76
N ALA A 609 15.27 4.09 7.35
CA ALA A 609 14.78 5.34 7.91
C ALA A 609 14.19 6.18 6.78
N THR A 610 13.00 6.72 6.98
CA THR A 610 12.36 7.67 6.08
C THR A 610 12.05 8.95 6.85
N PHE A 611 12.27 10.08 6.21
CA PHE A 611 11.88 11.38 6.71
C PHE A 611 11.22 12.15 5.59
N SER A 612 10.00 12.61 5.83
CA SER A 612 9.23 13.39 4.87
C SER A 612 8.76 14.70 5.48
N LYS A 613 8.84 15.74 4.67
CA LYS A 613 8.27 17.06 5.00
C LYS A 613 7.46 17.56 3.82
N ALA A 614 6.26 18.08 4.12
CA ALA A 614 5.31 18.55 3.12
C ALA A 614 4.72 19.92 3.48
N ASP A 615 4.36 20.68 2.44
CA ASP A 615 3.58 21.90 2.50
C ASP A 615 2.43 21.76 1.51
N ALA A 616 1.25 21.45 2.03
CA ALA A 616 0.01 21.34 1.28
C ALA A 616 -0.86 22.56 1.58
N ARG A 617 -1.38 23.21 0.52
CA ARG A 617 -2.16 24.43 0.63
C ARG A 617 -3.31 24.47 -0.35
N ASP A 618 -4.42 24.99 0.12
CA ASP A 618 -5.47 25.52 -0.74
C ASP A 618 -4.91 26.75 -1.49
N LEU A 619 -5.17 26.86 -2.79
CA LEU A 619 -4.64 27.94 -3.63
C LEU A 619 -5.51 29.18 -3.66
N ASP A 620 -6.80 29.07 -3.33
CA ASP A 620 -7.72 30.20 -3.29
C ASP A 620 -7.58 30.99 -1.99
N THR A 621 -7.40 30.27 -0.87
CA THR A 621 -7.27 30.88 0.46
C THR A 621 -5.82 31.05 0.90
N GLY A 622 -4.89 30.22 0.40
CA GLY A 622 -3.51 30.12 0.86
C GLY A 622 -3.35 29.37 2.18
N GLU A 623 -4.45 28.88 2.76
CA GLU A 623 -4.44 28.14 4.02
C GLU A 623 -3.87 26.73 3.85
N PRO A 624 -3.32 26.13 4.91
CA PRO A 624 -2.88 24.75 4.89
C PRO A 624 -4.04 23.78 4.68
N THR A 625 -3.83 22.72 3.88
CA THR A 625 -4.79 21.63 3.72
C THR A 625 -5.08 20.99 5.08
N PRO A 626 -6.34 20.89 5.50
CA PRO A 626 -6.74 20.27 6.77
C PRO A 626 -6.29 18.80 6.85
N GLU A 627 -6.03 18.33 8.06
CA GLU A 627 -5.75 16.94 8.43
C GLU A 627 -4.53 16.32 7.74
N ALA A 628 -3.89 17.02 6.80
CA ALA A 628 -2.73 16.53 6.07
C ALA A 628 -1.45 16.60 6.94
N PRO A 629 -0.74 15.48 7.16
CA PRO A 629 0.48 15.46 7.98
C PRO A 629 1.61 16.21 7.27
N ARG A 630 2.22 17.17 7.96
CA ARG A 630 3.34 17.96 7.42
C ARG A 630 4.70 17.29 7.56
N THR A 631 4.84 16.42 8.55
CA THR A 631 6.10 15.76 8.86
C THR A 631 5.82 14.33 9.25
N ILE A 632 6.49 13.40 8.57
CA ILE A 632 6.46 11.97 8.91
C ILE A 632 7.91 11.51 9.06
N PHE A 633 8.21 10.81 10.14
CA PHE A 633 9.47 10.11 10.32
C PHE A 633 9.18 8.67 10.68
N ASP A 634 9.83 7.75 9.99
CA ASP A 634 9.74 6.33 10.24
C ASP A 634 11.13 5.71 10.34
N LEU A 635 11.30 4.79 11.28
CA LEU A 635 12.54 4.04 11.51
C LEU A 635 12.20 2.59 11.74
N LEU A 636 12.43 1.76 10.73
CA LEU A 636 12.18 0.34 10.75
C LEU A 636 13.49 -0.44 10.84
N GLY A 637 13.56 -1.45 11.71
CA GLY A 637 14.74 -2.26 11.88
C GLY A 637 14.48 -3.72 12.20
N THR A 638 15.38 -4.57 11.75
CA THR A 638 15.40 -6.00 12.10
C THR A 638 16.79 -6.39 12.62
N ILE A 639 16.83 -7.26 13.64
CA ILE A 639 18.06 -7.85 14.17
C ILE A 639 17.83 -9.37 14.23
N GLN A 640 18.55 -10.11 13.40
CA GLN A 640 18.36 -11.56 13.25
C GLN A 640 19.13 -12.41 14.28
N LYS A 641 20.12 -11.85 14.96
CA LYS A 641 20.98 -12.58 15.92
C LYS A 641 21.18 -11.76 17.19
N LEU A 642 20.38 -12.05 18.18
CA LEU A 642 20.54 -11.61 19.57
C LEU A 642 20.94 -12.79 20.46
N PRO A 643 21.41 -12.54 21.72
CA PRO A 643 21.60 -13.59 22.70
C PRO A 643 20.36 -14.47 22.85
N PHE A 644 20.53 -15.71 23.30
CA PHE A 644 19.46 -16.70 23.45
C PHE A 644 18.71 -17.09 22.16
N ARG A 645 19.31 -16.88 20.98
CA ARG A 645 18.72 -17.08 19.64
C ARG A 645 17.48 -16.20 19.40
N LEU A 646 17.39 -15.07 20.06
CA LEU A 646 16.31 -14.11 19.83
C LEU A 646 16.53 -13.37 18.50
N GLN A 647 15.43 -12.98 17.89
CA GLN A 647 15.32 -12.03 16.78
C GLN A 647 14.48 -10.86 17.25
N ALA A 648 14.89 -9.65 16.94
CA ALA A 648 14.12 -8.44 17.23
C ALA A 648 13.70 -7.77 15.92
N ARG A 649 12.51 -7.23 15.93
CA ARG A 649 11.94 -6.42 14.86
C ARG A 649 11.29 -5.21 15.50
N GLY A 650 11.36 -4.07 14.85
CA GLY A 650 10.76 -2.87 15.42
C GLY A 650 10.64 -1.74 14.41
N GLU A 651 9.61 -0.93 14.61
CA GLU A 651 9.31 0.25 13.84
C GLU A 651 8.95 1.39 14.81
N PHE A 652 9.56 2.53 14.62
CA PHE A 652 9.18 3.77 15.29
C PHE A 652 8.63 4.74 14.27
N GLU A 653 7.38 5.14 14.44
CA GLU A 653 6.69 6.09 13.59
C GLU A 653 6.38 7.37 14.37
N TYR A 654 6.64 8.51 13.76
CA TYR A 654 6.28 9.83 14.22
C TYR A 654 5.50 10.57 13.14
N VAL A 655 4.26 10.89 13.42
CA VAL A 655 3.43 11.80 12.61
C VAL A 655 3.36 13.12 13.31
N GLY A 656 3.85 14.17 12.67
CA GLY A 656 3.84 15.54 13.23
C GLY A 656 2.43 16.10 13.34
N THR A 657 2.36 17.31 13.89
CA THR A 657 1.09 18.04 14.00
C THR A 657 0.44 18.23 12.64
N LYS A 658 -0.90 18.18 12.62
CA LYS A 658 -1.73 18.41 11.44
C LYS A 658 -2.52 19.69 11.60
N PRO A 659 -2.76 20.47 10.53
CA PRO A 659 -3.74 21.56 10.55
C PRO A 659 -5.14 20.98 10.81
N LEU A 660 -5.96 21.67 11.59
CA LEU A 660 -7.34 21.26 11.90
C LEU A 660 -8.40 21.98 11.06
N GLY A 661 -7.97 22.79 10.07
CA GLY A 661 -8.85 23.51 9.18
C GLY A 661 -9.15 24.95 9.61
N THR A 662 -9.79 25.69 8.69
CA THR A 662 -10.11 27.13 8.87
C THR A 662 -11.22 27.39 9.89
N GLY A 663 -12.04 26.39 10.17
CA GLY A 663 -13.12 26.48 11.18
C GLY A 663 -12.62 26.37 12.61
N CYS A 664 -11.38 25.98 12.84
CA CYS A 664 -10.82 25.81 14.17
C CYS A 664 -10.71 27.17 14.91
N LEU A 665 -11.31 27.23 16.07
CA LEU A 665 -11.19 28.40 16.95
C LEU A 665 -9.83 28.38 17.66
N PRO A 666 -9.00 29.44 17.60
CA PRO A 666 -7.71 29.50 18.28
C PRO A 666 -7.77 29.29 19.81
N ILE A 667 -8.95 29.35 20.40
CA ILE A 667 -9.18 29.05 21.81
C ILE A 667 -8.97 27.54 22.13
N LEU A 668 -9.16 26.67 21.15
CA LEU A 668 -9.03 25.22 21.33
C LEU A 668 -7.55 24.81 21.37
N THR A 669 -6.77 25.35 20.44
CA THR A 669 -5.30 25.21 20.41
C THR A 669 -4.72 26.55 19.93
N ALA A 670 -3.54 26.92 20.41
CA ALA A 670 -2.91 28.19 20.06
C ALA A 670 -2.64 28.35 18.53
N GLU A 671 -2.53 27.26 17.80
CA GLU A 671 -2.17 27.24 16.38
C GLU A 671 -3.18 26.48 15.51
N CYS A 672 -4.34 26.09 16.04
CA CYS A 672 -5.31 25.23 15.34
C CYS A 672 -4.64 23.99 14.70
N THR A 673 -3.82 23.30 15.48
CA THR A 673 -3.14 22.08 15.08
C THR A 673 -3.47 20.92 16.03
N GLY A 674 -3.59 19.73 15.48
CA GLY A 674 -3.72 18.50 16.26
C GLY A 674 -2.43 18.15 17.02
N THR A 675 -2.51 17.15 17.88
CA THR A 675 -1.34 16.61 18.62
C THR A 675 -0.55 15.65 17.75
N PRO A 676 0.79 15.56 17.89
CA PRO A 676 1.56 14.59 17.15
C PRO A 676 1.29 13.16 17.62
N VAL A 677 1.37 12.20 16.68
CA VAL A 677 1.29 10.76 16.95
C VAL A 677 2.69 10.18 17.05
N LYS A 678 2.91 9.31 18.01
CA LYS A 678 4.14 8.53 18.16
C LYS A 678 3.78 7.09 18.45
N GLU A 679 4.31 6.18 17.62
CA GLU A 679 4.11 4.75 17.79
C GLU A 679 5.44 4.02 17.76
N PHE A 680 5.61 3.06 18.64
CA PHE A 680 6.69 2.09 18.60
C PHE A 680 6.10 0.70 18.59
N ARG A 681 6.17 0.04 17.44
CA ARG A 681 5.75 -1.35 17.24
C ARG A 681 6.96 -2.24 17.29
N GLY A 682 6.87 -3.36 17.98
CA GLY A 682 8.01 -4.26 18.09
C GLY A 682 7.64 -5.71 18.29
N ALA A 683 8.59 -6.60 17.97
CA ALA A 683 8.51 -8.02 18.26
C ALA A 683 9.85 -8.57 18.70
N LEU A 684 9.80 -9.46 19.69
CA LEU A 684 10.90 -10.34 20.08
C LEU A 684 10.47 -11.76 19.78
N VAL A 685 11.17 -12.44 18.89
CA VAL A 685 10.82 -13.77 18.39
C VAL A 685 11.96 -14.74 18.67
N ARG A 686 11.64 -15.93 19.14
CA ARG A 686 12.58 -17.03 19.33
C ARG A 686 12.18 -18.23 18.46
N PRO A 687 13.05 -18.71 17.57
CA PRO A 687 12.84 -19.95 16.86
C PRO A 687 13.14 -21.17 17.73
N PHE A 688 12.27 -22.19 17.64
CA PHE A 688 12.38 -23.49 18.28
C PHE A 688 12.26 -24.61 17.23
N LEU A 689 12.56 -25.86 17.64
CA LEU A 689 12.40 -27.04 16.80
C LEU A 689 13.07 -26.90 15.42
N ASN A 690 14.31 -26.38 15.40
CA ASN A 690 15.07 -26.10 14.18
C ASN A 690 14.29 -25.17 13.19
N GLY A 691 13.65 -24.13 13.72
CA GLY A 691 12.93 -23.14 12.93
C GLY A 691 11.50 -23.53 12.52
N ARG A 692 11.02 -24.73 12.91
CA ARG A 692 9.62 -25.11 12.68
C ARG A 692 8.62 -24.33 13.52
N MET A 693 9.01 -23.92 14.72
CA MET A 693 8.16 -23.15 15.60
C MET A 693 8.83 -21.82 15.94
N ASN A 694 8.09 -20.76 15.85
CA ASN A 694 8.46 -19.46 16.37
C ASN A 694 7.52 -19.10 17.51
N ALA A 695 8.07 -18.61 18.62
CA ALA A 695 7.29 -18.01 19.70
C ALA A 695 7.81 -16.59 19.92
N GLY A 696 6.91 -15.64 20.10
CA GLY A 696 7.29 -14.23 20.23
C GLY A 696 6.33 -13.43 21.09
N VAL A 697 6.78 -12.24 21.42
CA VAL A 697 6.00 -11.18 22.05
C VAL A 697 5.98 -10.02 21.09
N ASN A 698 4.79 -9.57 20.74
CA ASN A 698 4.55 -8.35 19.99
C ASN A 698 4.08 -7.25 20.94
N PHE A 699 4.40 -6.01 20.64
CA PHE A 699 3.94 -4.88 21.44
C PHE A 699 3.78 -3.62 20.58
N LEU A 700 2.83 -2.79 20.97
CA LEU A 700 2.65 -1.42 20.51
C LEU A 700 2.70 -0.51 21.73
N ILE A 701 3.54 0.52 21.67
CA ILE A 701 3.57 1.62 22.62
C ILE A 701 3.24 2.87 21.83
N ALA A 702 2.11 3.48 22.13
CA ALA A 702 1.60 4.61 21.37
C ALA A 702 1.26 5.79 22.27
N SER A 703 1.34 6.99 21.71
CA SER A 703 0.82 8.21 22.30
C SER A 703 0.26 9.10 21.19
N GLY A 704 -0.90 9.71 21.44
CA GLY A 704 -1.60 10.56 20.50
C GLY A 704 -2.95 9.98 20.08
N TYR A 705 -3.54 10.64 19.11
CA TYR A 705 -4.85 10.30 18.56
C TYR A 705 -4.77 10.26 17.04
N THR A 706 -5.43 9.28 16.43
CA THR A 706 -5.60 9.21 14.96
C THR A 706 -6.91 9.88 14.56
N GLY A 707 -7.08 10.23 13.28
CA GLY A 707 -8.30 10.84 12.75
C GLY A 707 -8.65 12.17 13.42
N GLN A 708 -7.64 12.99 13.76
CA GLN A 708 -7.88 14.25 14.47
C GLN A 708 -8.50 15.31 13.56
N THR A 709 -9.63 15.86 13.98
CA THR A 709 -10.40 16.91 13.31
C THR A 709 -11.08 17.82 14.32
N THR A 710 -11.85 18.81 13.86
CA THR A 710 -12.72 19.63 14.70
C THR A 710 -14.17 19.30 14.43
N GLU A 711 -14.95 19.07 15.48
CA GLU A 711 -16.38 18.79 15.40
C GLU A 711 -17.19 19.71 16.33
N ASN A 712 -18.42 20.02 15.93
CA ASN A 712 -19.37 20.76 16.72
C ASN A 712 -20.32 19.82 17.44
N PHE A 713 -20.35 19.86 18.74
CA PHE A 713 -21.21 18.99 19.55
C PHE A 713 -22.56 19.63 19.83
N TYR A 714 -23.62 18.94 19.48
CA TYR A 714 -24.98 19.31 19.81
C TYR A 714 -25.33 18.86 21.26
N PRO A 715 -26.16 19.59 22.05
CA PRO A 715 -26.91 20.78 21.65
C PRO A 715 -26.23 22.12 21.92
N SER A 716 -24.98 22.12 22.35
CA SER A 716 -24.29 23.31 22.80
C SER A 716 -23.57 24.08 21.70
N ASP A 717 -23.45 23.53 20.49
CA ASP A 717 -22.63 24.04 19.37
C ASP A 717 -21.18 24.39 19.81
N ILE A 718 -20.68 23.65 20.81
CA ILE A 718 -19.28 23.80 21.21
C ILE A 718 -18.39 23.05 20.24
N GLN A 719 -17.46 23.80 19.68
CA GLN A 719 -16.42 23.21 18.85
C GLN A 719 -15.34 22.56 19.72
N GLU A 720 -15.02 21.31 19.44
CA GLU A 720 -13.97 20.55 20.09
C GLU A 720 -12.99 19.94 19.10
N VAL A 721 -11.74 19.75 19.51
CA VAL A 721 -10.79 18.92 18.80
C VAL A 721 -11.00 17.46 19.20
N VAL A 722 -11.30 16.64 18.23
CA VAL A 722 -11.65 15.22 18.45
C VAL A 722 -10.64 14.30 17.78
N GLY A 723 -10.64 13.03 18.18
CA GLY A 723 -9.80 12.00 17.58
C GLY A 723 -10.04 10.64 18.24
N VAL A 724 -9.43 9.60 17.70
CA VAL A 724 -9.46 8.24 18.25
C VAL A 724 -8.17 7.97 19.00
N ARG A 725 -8.24 7.59 20.25
CA ARG A 725 -7.08 7.24 21.07
C ARG A 725 -6.40 5.98 20.54
N ILE A 726 -5.08 6.02 20.38
CA ILE A 726 -4.29 4.86 20.01
C ILE A 726 -3.90 4.08 21.28
N PRO A 727 -4.31 2.82 21.42
CA PRO A 727 -4.01 2.03 22.61
C PRO A 727 -2.57 1.48 22.59
N SER A 728 -1.97 1.34 23.77
CA SER A 728 -0.74 0.55 23.96
C SER A 728 -1.08 -0.85 24.43
N TYR A 729 -0.45 -1.87 23.84
CA TYR A 729 -0.73 -3.27 24.17
C TYR A 729 0.45 -4.21 23.90
N ALA A 730 0.36 -5.44 24.39
CA ALA A 730 1.27 -6.53 24.07
C ALA A 730 0.48 -7.81 23.81
N SER A 731 0.97 -8.63 22.88
CA SER A 731 0.39 -9.92 22.52
C SER A 731 1.47 -11.00 22.37
N LEU A 732 1.07 -12.27 22.48
CA LEU A 732 1.90 -13.42 22.22
C LEU A 732 1.62 -13.94 20.81
N THR A 733 2.66 -14.38 20.10
CA THR A 733 2.53 -15.01 18.80
C THR A 733 3.23 -16.37 18.78
N PHE A 734 2.57 -17.35 18.16
CA PHE A 734 3.11 -18.68 17.94
C PHE A 734 2.88 -19.05 16.48
N THR A 735 3.95 -19.36 15.75
CA THR A 735 3.86 -19.85 14.39
C THR A 735 4.45 -21.25 14.31
N TYR A 736 3.68 -22.19 13.79
CA TYR A 736 4.15 -23.55 13.48
C TYR A 736 4.16 -23.77 11.96
N ARG A 737 5.30 -24.25 11.43
CA ARG A 737 5.47 -24.61 10.02
C ARG A 737 5.47 -26.11 9.87
N PHE A 738 4.53 -26.62 9.05
CA PHE A 738 4.43 -28.03 8.71
C PHE A 738 5.40 -28.32 7.53
N GLY A 739 6.17 -29.38 7.61
CA GLY A 739 7.11 -29.71 6.55
C GLY A 739 8.53 -29.99 7.08
N ARG A 740 9.48 -30.19 6.17
CA ARG A 740 10.88 -30.38 6.56
C ARG A 740 11.43 -29.10 7.20
N PRO A 741 12.27 -29.19 8.25
CA PRO A 741 12.88 -28.00 8.81
C PRO A 741 13.67 -27.29 7.72
N VAL A 742 13.43 -26.00 7.51
CA VAL A 742 14.37 -25.14 6.84
C VAL A 742 15.62 -25.16 7.73
N GLY A 743 16.74 -25.70 7.25
CA GLY A 743 17.96 -25.83 8.02
C GLY A 743 18.37 -24.48 8.65
N PRO A 744 19.06 -24.51 9.80
CA PRO A 744 19.45 -23.32 10.53
C PRO A 744 20.36 -22.40 9.72
#